data_6eec1a97a814a65acee761c23b2f6f55
#
_entry.id   6eec1a97a814a65acee761c23b2f6f55
#
_cell.length_a   1.000
_cell.length_b   1.000
_cell.length_c   1.000
_cell.angle_alpha   90.00
_cell.angle_beta   90.00
_cell.angle_gamma   90.00
#
_symmetry.space_group_name_H-M   'P 1'
#
loop_
_entity.id
_entity.type
_entity.pdbx_description
1 polymer ?
#
loop_
_entity_poly.entity_id
_entity_poly.type
_entity_poly.pdbx_seq_one_letter_code
_entity_poly.pdbx_strand_id
1 'polypeptide(L)'
;MIIVEANNNIHKRWRNKDGVRQEEVSTTYRPYFFIERGDEMPQVIESNTRFGVNRIRPNYTFGEWESLSGKPLIKVYFETMGDLYKARENWDTTYEADISMARKYTNDEMEDIVEYDLRKWFLDIETQVGGRYNGAINALCFYDSYDKEYNVMTWFPREPLPQYDNILVYEDEEEMLKAFVEFVEDKDPDMIIGWYILGFDIPTIIKRLVKNDINPRRLSPYNEVKGVTHNKVNNVNYNNYSQPIKGRITYCLMSRFERLWIDSQKGTLPSLSLDYCSRRLLGEDIGKEKSNAKFDDDEFFQRSWLEDTEVFLEYNRVDVELMVKIDELMNITENDLALQRLMICPFDCVFHNSQMGAAYFMRHANWKAPTGVKGNKTPFEAAFVMNPVEEKTFGLHKDIAVFDFKSLYPSMMASRNISWETKRTQGYEVDFTVPKNLRDWEKGMASVCYSKEDLGILPKAVLSMMKLRDEYKANRKNAKTDEEYRKWDSAQMATKRAVNAFYGVLAKDGYGWGDMEMAQSITASAREAMRSVAFKAIELGYKVIYGHTDSIFVQVKDVADAEALCLLLNQYIRNEVFNECVELEFEKYAKTFFLSKKKNRYCGYLSWKDGEYIDDEFFVMGFEMKKSNETKVAKTFQKTVLQMVASSKSEEEVTDYARKLYKEIIKGDVDFKEVIKRSRLRTPLEEYKSIAGGVAGVLFYNEQGIGEIEVGDSYYFYTVNNKLIKGYPRRYEFEGRIRDVDYIACKKIDEVIDNFPINWERIAESEIVKKVNLIYDSLDWNLNEISQTGKQLSLSEWW
;
A
#
# COMPACT_ATOMS: atom_id res chain seq x y z
N MET A 1 13.06 4.28 19.33
CA MET A 1 12.77 5.39 20.28
C MET A 1 11.41 5.99 19.93
N ILE A 2 10.60 6.30 20.93
CA ILE A 2 9.32 7.00 20.78
C ILE A 2 9.53 8.46 21.18
N ILE A 3 9.23 9.38 20.25
CA ILE A 3 9.30 10.81 20.45
C ILE A 3 7.90 11.36 20.25
N VAL A 4 7.33 11.93 21.29
CA VAL A 4 5.92 12.35 21.27
C VAL A 4 5.71 13.66 22.04
N GLU A 5 4.80 14.47 21.54
CA GLU A 5 4.25 15.62 22.28
C GLU A 5 3.08 15.17 23.15
N ALA A 6 3.18 15.38 24.45
CA ALA A 6 2.10 15.14 25.40
C ALA A 6 2.18 16.19 26.52
N ASN A 7 1.01 16.65 27.02
CA ASN A 7 0.93 17.66 28.08
C ASN A 7 1.78 18.93 27.81
N ASN A 8 1.85 19.38 26.53
CA ASN A 8 2.67 20.51 26.05
C ASN A 8 4.20 20.35 26.25
N ASN A 9 4.68 19.15 26.46
CA ASN A 9 6.11 18.83 26.57
C ASN A 9 6.49 17.80 25.49
N ILE A 10 7.79 17.68 25.22
CA ILE A 10 8.33 16.61 24.41
C ILE A 10 8.84 15.50 25.31
N HIS A 11 8.38 14.30 25.05
CA HIS A 11 8.79 13.10 25.74
C HIS A 11 9.58 12.21 24.78
N LYS A 12 10.80 11.83 25.19
CA LYS A 12 11.61 10.80 24.55
C LYS A 12 11.56 9.55 25.41
N ARG A 13 11.07 8.45 24.87
CA ARG A 13 10.97 7.16 25.56
C ARG A 13 11.76 6.10 24.83
N TRP A 14 12.55 5.33 25.57
CA TRP A 14 13.32 4.20 25.06
C TRP A 14 13.52 3.16 26.15
N ARG A 15 14.15 2.04 25.81
CA ARG A 15 14.58 1.06 26.79
C ARG A 15 16.11 0.97 26.82
N ASN A 16 16.69 0.76 27.99
CA ASN A 16 18.11 0.50 28.12
C ASN A 16 18.42 -0.96 27.71
N LYS A 17 19.70 -1.36 27.81
CA LYS A 17 20.14 -2.73 27.44
C LYS A 17 19.53 -3.82 28.33
N ASP A 18 19.04 -3.48 29.50
CA ASP A 18 18.37 -4.39 30.42
C ASP A 18 16.84 -4.43 30.22
N GLY A 19 16.34 -3.78 29.16
CA GLY A 19 14.91 -3.69 28.85
C GLY A 19 14.12 -2.70 29.72
N VAL A 20 14.79 -1.96 30.60
CA VAL A 20 14.13 -1.03 31.52
C VAL A 20 13.78 0.27 30.82
N ARG A 21 12.53 0.72 31.00
CA ARG A 21 12.04 1.99 30.46
C ARG A 21 12.86 3.17 30.96
N GLN A 22 13.27 4.00 30.04
CA GLN A 22 13.87 5.30 30.25
C GLN A 22 12.99 6.38 29.61
N GLU A 23 12.96 7.55 30.23
CA GLU A 23 12.23 8.70 29.70
C GLU A 23 12.99 10.00 29.99
N GLU A 24 13.05 10.85 28.98
CA GLU A 24 13.54 12.23 29.09
C GLU A 24 12.44 13.18 28.65
N VAL A 25 12.20 14.22 29.46
CA VAL A 25 11.14 15.19 29.22
C VAL A 25 11.74 16.57 28.99
N SER A 26 11.52 17.15 27.80
CA SER A 26 11.87 18.54 27.53
C SER A 26 10.67 19.45 27.82
N THR A 27 10.78 20.22 28.90
CA THR A 27 9.73 21.15 29.35
C THR A 27 9.98 22.59 28.83
N THR A 28 11.15 22.84 28.24
CA THR A 28 11.60 24.18 27.80
C THR A 28 11.46 24.37 26.29
N TYR A 29 11.32 23.28 25.51
CA TYR A 29 11.14 23.39 24.07
C TYR A 29 9.77 23.96 23.76
N ARG A 30 9.76 25.03 22.92
CA ARG A 30 8.52 25.75 22.58
C ARG A 30 8.16 25.55 21.11
N PRO A 31 6.89 25.43 20.77
CA PRO A 31 6.44 25.41 19.40
C PRO A 31 6.71 26.74 18.70
N TYR A 32 7.07 26.67 17.41
CA TYR A 32 7.39 27.84 16.62
C TYR A 32 7.01 27.67 15.15
N PHE A 33 6.97 28.76 14.43
CA PHE A 33 7.00 28.83 12.96
C PHE A 33 7.79 30.06 12.50
N PHE A 34 7.87 30.30 11.18
CA PHE A 34 8.55 31.46 10.63
C PHE A 34 7.58 32.34 9.84
N ILE A 35 7.86 33.67 9.84
CA ILE A 35 7.21 34.74 9.06
C ILE A 35 8.25 35.51 8.26
N GLU A 36 7.83 36.29 7.25
CA GLU A 36 8.75 37.11 6.46
C GLU A 36 9.26 38.31 7.30
N ARG A 37 10.49 38.75 7.09
CA ARG A 37 11.10 39.84 7.88
C ARG A 37 10.42 41.21 7.69
N GLY A 38 9.51 41.36 6.80
CA GLY A 38 8.70 42.55 6.59
C GLY A 38 7.30 42.51 7.21
N ASP A 39 6.93 41.38 7.77
CA ASP A 39 5.60 41.18 8.33
C ASP A 39 5.39 41.91 9.67
N GLU A 40 4.14 42.18 10.01
CA GLU A 40 3.79 42.76 11.32
C GLU A 40 4.12 41.79 12.46
N MET A 41 4.60 42.36 13.57
CA MET A 41 5.01 41.67 14.79
C MET A 41 4.14 42.09 15.98
N PRO A 42 2.87 41.66 16.06
CA PRO A 42 1.99 42.03 17.14
C PRO A 42 2.48 41.49 18.48
N GLN A 43 2.48 42.35 19.52
CA GLN A 43 2.82 41.97 20.89
C GLN A 43 1.79 41.04 21.53
N VAL A 44 0.53 41.14 21.11
CA VAL A 44 -0.58 40.31 21.55
C VAL A 44 -1.50 40.01 20.36
N ILE A 45 -1.83 38.76 20.21
CA ILE A 45 -2.80 38.27 19.22
C ILE A 45 -4.07 37.86 20.00
N GLU A 46 -5.21 38.44 19.67
CA GLU A 46 -6.48 38.09 20.26
C GLU A 46 -7.21 37.04 19.40
N SER A 47 -7.56 35.93 20.02
CA SER A 47 -8.31 34.84 19.37
C SER A 47 -9.62 34.59 20.15
N ASN A 48 -10.75 34.66 19.47
CA ASN A 48 -12.05 34.38 20.05
C ASN A 48 -12.19 32.86 20.32
N THR A 49 -12.61 32.52 21.53
CA THR A 49 -12.91 31.14 21.91
C THR A 49 -14.35 31.05 22.45
N ARG A 50 -14.87 29.84 22.57
CA ARG A 50 -16.21 29.60 23.18
C ARG A 50 -16.34 30.15 24.62
N PHE A 51 -15.18 30.32 25.30
CA PHE A 51 -15.13 30.74 26.72
C PHE A 51 -14.56 32.16 26.90
N GLY A 52 -14.43 32.95 25.82
CA GLY A 52 -13.91 34.34 25.87
C GLY A 52 -12.75 34.56 24.88
N VAL A 53 -12.05 35.69 25.07
CA VAL A 53 -10.91 36.08 24.23
C VAL A 53 -9.62 35.48 24.82
N ASN A 54 -8.94 34.63 24.03
CA ASN A 54 -7.59 34.20 24.36
C ASN A 54 -6.58 35.23 23.87
N ARG A 55 -5.63 35.63 24.73
CA ARG A 55 -4.54 36.55 24.40
C ARG A 55 -3.26 35.81 24.30
N ILE A 56 -2.79 35.58 23.07
CA ILE A 56 -1.54 34.91 22.73
C ILE A 56 -0.42 35.96 22.69
N ARG A 57 0.72 35.65 23.31
CA ARG A 57 1.91 36.54 23.32
C ARG A 57 3.03 35.82 22.56
N PRO A 58 3.22 36.14 21.26
CA PRO A 58 4.33 35.58 20.49
C PRO A 58 5.67 36.16 20.94
N ASN A 59 6.72 35.33 20.84
CA ASN A 59 8.09 35.77 21.07
C ASN A 59 8.89 35.66 19.77
N TYR A 60 9.52 36.77 19.36
CA TYR A 60 10.21 36.90 18.08
C TYR A 60 11.72 36.78 18.24
N THR A 61 12.33 35.95 17.37
CA THR A 61 13.80 35.82 17.34
C THR A 61 14.28 36.06 15.91
N PHE A 62 15.30 36.91 15.80
CA PHE A 62 15.96 37.22 14.53
C PHE A 62 17.17 36.31 14.33
N GLY A 63 17.35 35.83 13.09
CA GLY A 63 18.46 34.97 12.71
C GLY A 63 18.64 34.96 11.18
N GLU A 64 19.49 34.07 10.70
CA GLU A 64 19.80 33.90 9.26
C GLU A 64 18.97 32.80 8.64
N TRP A 65 17.62 32.87 8.73
CA TRP A 65 16.69 31.94 8.11
C TRP A 65 16.11 32.50 6.83
N GLU A 66 15.99 31.65 5.83
CA GLU A 66 15.43 32.01 4.54
C GLU A 66 14.32 31.02 4.13
N SER A 67 13.38 31.49 3.33
CA SER A 67 12.41 30.63 2.65
C SER A 67 13.06 29.91 1.45
N LEU A 68 12.36 28.92 0.88
CA LEU A 68 12.77 28.28 -0.38
C LEU A 68 12.92 29.28 -1.55
N SER A 69 12.28 30.45 -1.47
CA SER A 69 12.40 31.52 -2.46
C SER A 69 13.43 32.60 -2.09
N GLY A 70 14.25 32.37 -1.05
CA GLY A 70 15.32 33.29 -0.62
C GLY A 70 14.82 34.52 0.17
N LYS A 71 13.56 34.53 0.65
CA LYS A 71 13.08 35.62 1.49
C LYS A 71 13.58 35.46 2.92
N PRO A 72 14.11 36.50 3.55
CA PRO A 72 14.60 36.45 4.93
C PRO A 72 13.44 36.29 5.92
N LEU A 73 13.62 35.43 6.93
CA LEU A 73 12.57 35.04 7.87
C LEU A 73 12.88 35.45 9.31
N ILE A 74 11.84 35.48 10.13
CA ILE A 74 11.85 35.67 11.58
C ILE A 74 11.20 34.46 12.22
N LYS A 75 11.81 33.90 13.27
CA LYS A 75 11.27 32.77 14.05
C LYS A 75 10.33 33.29 15.14
N VAL A 76 9.13 32.72 15.23
CA VAL A 76 8.08 33.11 16.17
C VAL A 76 7.72 31.93 17.06
N TYR A 77 7.92 32.10 18.37
CA TYR A 77 7.67 31.08 19.38
C TYR A 77 6.32 31.31 20.09
N PHE A 78 5.72 30.21 20.54
CA PHE A 78 4.47 30.19 21.28
C PHE A 78 4.57 29.30 22.51
N GLU A 79 3.67 29.50 23.49
CA GLU A 79 3.64 28.67 24.70
C GLU A 79 3.09 27.27 24.42
N THR A 80 2.07 27.15 23.54
CA THR A 80 1.43 25.89 23.21
C THR A 80 1.22 25.74 21.70
N MET A 81 1.08 24.48 21.22
CA MET A 81 0.68 24.24 19.84
C MET A 81 -0.71 24.79 19.51
N GLY A 82 -1.61 24.83 20.50
CA GLY A 82 -2.94 25.44 20.34
C GLY A 82 -2.86 26.93 20.06
N ASP A 83 -1.93 27.64 20.71
CA ASP A 83 -1.68 29.06 20.46
C ASP A 83 -1.06 29.27 19.07
N LEU A 84 -0.10 28.43 18.69
CA LEU A 84 0.52 28.45 17.37
C LEU A 84 -0.52 28.32 16.25
N TYR A 85 -1.41 27.35 16.35
CA TYR A 85 -2.44 27.13 15.31
C TYR A 85 -3.44 28.28 15.20
N LYS A 86 -3.77 28.94 16.30
CA LYS A 86 -4.66 30.12 16.29
C LYS A 86 -3.93 31.35 15.76
N ALA A 87 -2.66 31.51 16.14
CA ALA A 87 -1.87 32.68 15.77
C ALA A 87 -1.51 32.72 14.29
N ARG A 88 -1.28 31.58 13.64
CA ARG A 88 -0.80 31.51 12.24
C ARG A 88 -1.72 32.23 11.24
N GLU A 89 -3.02 32.39 11.57
CA GLU A 89 -3.99 33.07 10.70
C GLU A 89 -3.80 34.60 10.65
N ASN A 90 -2.90 35.16 11.48
CA ASN A 90 -2.61 36.59 11.47
C ASN A 90 -1.60 37.00 10.38
N TRP A 91 -1.04 36.07 9.63
CA TRP A 91 -0.11 36.33 8.55
C TRP A 91 -0.57 35.66 7.27
N ASP A 92 -0.41 36.32 6.15
CA ASP A 92 -0.78 35.80 4.82
C ASP A 92 0.03 34.56 4.46
N THR A 93 1.32 34.54 4.84
CA THR A 93 2.22 33.43 4.61
C THR A 93 2.98 33.10 5.88
N THR A 94 2.91 31.83 6.29
CA THR A 94 3.74 31.28 7.35
C THR A 94 4.59 30.15 6.81
N TYR A 95 5.68 29.83 7.50
CA TYR A 95 6.59 28.77 7.09
C TYR A 95 6.69 27.73 8.20
N GLU A 96 6.54 26.45 7.85
CA GLU A 96 6.58 25.28 8.76
C GLU A 96 5.56 25.35 9.93
N ALA A 97 4.45 26.11 9.81
CA ALA A 97 3.42 26.20 10.86
C ALA A 97 2.53 24.95 10.95
N ASP A 98 2.63 24.01 10.03
CA ASP A 98 1.93 22.71 9.99
C ASP A 98 2.81 21.55 10.47
N ILE A 99 4.01 21.82 10.96
CA ILE A 99 4.95 20.83 11.47
C ILE A 99 4.74 20.63 12.97
N SER A 100 4.56 19.38 13.40
CA SER A 100 4.37 19.04 14.82
C SER A 100 5.62 19.39 15.67
N MET A 101 5.40 19.70 16.95
CA MET A 101 6.47 20.03 17.88
C MET A 101 7.48 18.88 18.02
N ALA A 102 7.03 17.64 18.03
CA ALA A 102 7.91 16.46 18.06
C ALA A 102 8.86 16.38 16.86
N ARG A 103 8.36 16.70 15.64
CA ARG A 103 9.20 16.70 14.44
C ARG A 103 10.24 17.82 14.48
N LYS A 104 9.84 19.01 14.91
CA LYS A 104 10.77 20.14 15.05
C LYS A 104 11.84 19.86 16.09
N TYR A 105 11.42 19.33 17.25
CA TYR A 105 12.35 18.92 18.30
C TYR A 105 13.37 17.88 17.80
N THR A 106 12.89 16.85 17.09
CA THR A 106 13.77 15.83 16.52
C THR A 106 14.77 16.44 15.54
N ASN A 107 14.34 17.42 14.74
CA ASN A 107 15.19 18.12 13.79
C ASN A 107 16.22 19.03 14.48
N ASP A 108 15.80 19.75 15.51
CA ASP A 108 16.61 20.81 16.14
C ASP A 108 17.59 20.26 17.20
N GLU A 109 17.20 19.18 17.92
CA GLU A 109 17.86 18.74 19.15
C GLU A 109 18.46 17.32 19.06
N MET A 110 18.20 16.56 17.97
CA MET A 110 18.69 15.19 17.87
C MET A 110 19.64 15.02 16.68
N GLU A 111 20.80 14.44 16.92
CA GLU A 111 21.79 14.11 15.87
C GLU A 111 21.51 12.72 15.28
N ASP A 112 21.01 11.78 16.09
CA ASP A 112 20.68 10.42 15.69
C ASP A 112 19.48 9.86 16.47
N ILE A 113 19.01 8.69 16.05
CA ILE A 113 18.09 7.84 16.80
C ILE A 113 18.76 6.48 16.99
N VAL A 114 19.28 6.26 18.20
CA VAL A 114 19.97 5.01 18.54
C VAL A 114 19.01 3.80 18.45
N GLU A 115 19.56 2.66 18.09
CA GLU A 115 18.82 1.38 18.08
C GLU A 115 18.51 0.93 19.50
N TYR A 116 17.24 0.67 19.79
CA TYR A 116 16.75 0.15 21.06
C TYR A 116 15.83 -1.02 20.80
N ASP A 117 15.90 -2.03 21.63
CA ASP A 117 14.92 -3.09 21.64
C ASP A 117 13.59 -2.58 22.21
N LEU A 118 12.52 -2.66 21.43
CA LEU A 118 11.18 -2.22 21.80
C LEU A 118 10.34 -3.40 22.26
N ARG A 119 9.62 -3.25 23.40
CA ARG A 119 8.63 -4.23 23.82
C ARG A 119 7.43 -4.17 22.88
N LYS A 120 7.24 -5.21 22.09
CA LYS A 120 6.18 -5.32 21.07
C LYS A 120 5.08 -6.25 21.59
N TRP A 121 3.84 -5.81 21.50
CA TRP A 121 2.66 -6.65 21.70
C TRP A 121 1.97 -6.87 20.37
N PHE A 122 1.77 -8.13 19.99
CA PHE A 122 0.89 -8.49 18.89
C PHE A 122 -0.47 -8.86 19.49
N LEU A 123 -1.53 -8.19 19.09
CA LEU A 123 -2.82 -8.22 19.73
C LEU A 123 -3.93 -8.49 18.72
N ASP A 124 -4.87 -9.35 19.10
CA ASP A 124 -6.11 -9.61 18.39
C ASP A 124 -7.27 -9.80 19.36
N ILE A 125 -8.48 -9.41 18.98
CA ILE A 125 -9.69 -9.58 19.76
C ILE A 125 -10.78 -10.28 18.97
N GLU A 126 -11.60 -11.09 19.67
CA GLU A 126 -12.83 -11.62 19.13
C GLU A 126 -14.04 -11.02 19.84
N THR A 127 -15.13 -10.83 19.09
CA THR A 127 -16.36 -10.27 19.62
C THR A 127 -17.55 -11.19 19.39
N GLN A 128 -18.41 -11.25 20.39
CA GLN A 128 -19.65 -12.06 20.29
C GLN A 128 -20.58 -11.49 19.22
N VAL A 129 -21.03 -12.36 18.34
CA VAL A 129 -22.06 -12.05 17.32
C VAL A 129 -23.41 -12.58 17.77
N GLY A 130 -24.39 -11.68 17.87
CA GLY A 130 -25.77 -12.06 18.26
C GLY A 130 -25.96 -12.42 19.74
N GLY A 131 -27.20 -12.67 20.11
CA GLY A 131 -27.59 -13.06 21.45
C GLY A 131 -27.45 -11.96 22.53
N ARG A 132 -27.47 -12.38 23.79
CA ARG A 132 -27.39 -11.49 24.97
C ARG A 132 -26.12 -10.64 25.04
N TYR A 133 -25.00 -11.20 24.55
CA TYR A 133 -23.67 -10.60 24.67
C TYR A 133 -23.18 -9.95 23.37
N ASN A 134 -24.07 -9.69 22.44
CA ASN A 134 -23.72 -9.13 21.13
C ASN A 134 -22.81 -7.90 21.23
N GLY A 135 -21.68 -7.95 20.54
CA GLY A 135 -20.63 -6.93 20.50
C GLY A 135 -19.75 -6.85 21.77
N ALA A 136 -19.87 -7.79 22.72
CA ALA A 136 -18.92 -7.91 23.81
C ALA A 136 -17.60 -8.53 23.30
N ILE A 137 -16.46 -8.11 23.86
CA ILE A 137 -15.18 -8.78 23.63
C ILE A 137 -15.20 -10.05 24.45
N ASN A 138 -15.19 -11.22 23.80
CA ASN A 138 -15.25 -12.51 24.45
C ASN A 138 -13.93 -13.28 24.47
N ALA A 139 -12.97 -12.88 23.64
CA ALA A 139 -11.57 -13.29 23.73
C ALA A 139 -10.66 -12.12 23.35
N LEU A 140 -9.51 -12.06 24.02
CA LEU A 140 -8.44 -11.12 23.73
C LEU A 140 -7.12 -11.87 23.87
N CYS A 141 -6.32 -11.92 22.83
CA CYS A 141 -5.00 -12.53 22.86
C CYS A 141 -3.92 -11.50 22.56
N PHE A 142 -2.82 -11.54 23.33
CA PHE A 142 -1.62 -10.79 22.98
C PHE A 142 -0.36 -11.62 23.21
N TYR A 143 0.61 -11.49 22.30
CA TYR A 143 1.97 -11.98 22.44
C TYR A 143 2.89 -10.86 22.90
N ASP A 144 3.67 -11.11 23.94
CA ASP A 144 4.68 -10.17 24.44
C ASP A 144 6.07 -10.57 23.97
N SER A 145 6.74 -9.72 23.23
CA SER A 145 8.07 -10.00 22.64
C SER A 145 9.18 -10.15 23.67
N TYR A 146 9.02 -9.60 24.90
CA TYR A 146 10.01 -9.72 25.97
C TYR A 146 9.85 -11.00 26.74
N ASP A 147 8.63 -11.28 27.19
CA ASP A 147 8.32 -12.48 27.95
C ASP A 147 8.23 -13.71 27.02
N LYS A 148 8.07 -13.49 25.72
CA LYS A 148 7.88 -14.53 24.67
C LYS A 148 6.69 -15.45 24.95
N GLU A 149 5.64 -14.88 25.51
CA GLU A 149 4.46 -15.58 25.95
C GLU A 149 3.20 -15.06 25.25
N TYR A 150 2.28 -15.99 24.95
CA TYR A 150 0.92 -15.68 24.53
C TYR A 150 0.03 -15.62 25.76
N ASN A 151 -0.68 -14.53 25.97
CA ASN A 151 -1.67 -14.36 27.01
C ASN A 151 -3.05 -14.33 26.38
N VAL A 152 -3.89 -15.31 26.70
CA VAL A 152 -5.27 -15.40 26.22
C VAL A 152 -6.21 -15.07 27.36
N MET A 153 -7.00 -14.02 27.19
CA MET A 153 -7.97 -13.53 28.16
C MET A 153 -9.38 -13.81 27.68
N THR A 154 -10.20 -14.40 28.55
CA THR A 154 -11.63 -14.63 28.29
C THR A 154 -12.42 -14.52 29.61
N TRP A 155 -13.72 -14.52 29.50
CA TRP A 155 -14.60 -14.49 30.66
C TRP A 155 -15.73 -15.51 30.48
N PHE A 156 -16.27 -15.97 31.61
CA PHE A 156 -17.36 -16.94 31.63
C PHE A 156 -17.07 -18.21 30.80
N PRO A 157 -15.96 -18.95 31.07
CA PRO A 157 -15.55 -20.06 30.24
C PRO A 157 -16.46 -21.26 30.41
N ARG A 158 -16.57 -22.03 29.34
CA ARG A 158 -17.09 -23.40 29.41
C ARG A 158 -15.96 -24.36 29.11
N GLU A 159 -15.86 -25.40 29.91
CA GLU A 159 -14.85 -26.45 29.70
C GLU A 159 -15.23 -27.30 28.44
N PRO A 160 -14.23 -27.86 27.73
CA PRO A 160 -12.80 -27.79 28.02
C PRO A 160 -12.14 -26.48 27.55
N LEU A 161 -11.08 -26.07 28.28
CA LEU A 161 -10.17 -25.01 27.85
C LEU A 161 -8.96 -25.61 27.12
N PRO A 162 -8.29 -24.88 26.22
CA PRO A 162 -7.03 -25.31 25.63
C PRO A 162 -5.97 -25.64 26.66
N GLN A 163 -5.14 -26.67 26.42
CA GLN A 163 -4.08 -27.10 27.31
C GLN A 163 -2.76 -26.36 27.00
N TYR A 164 -2.71 -25.05 27.23
CA TYR A 164 -1.48 -24.28 27.22
C TYR A 164 -1.45 -23.27 28.38
N ASP A 165 -0.27 -22.82 28.74
CA ASP A 165 -0.08 -21.86 29.83
C ASP A 165 -0.64 -20.47 29.46
N ASN A 166 -0.96 -19.67 30.50
CA ASN A 166 -1.43 -18.28 30.34
C ASN A 166 -2.83 -18.07 29.73
N ILE A 167 -3.78 -18.98 29.99
CA ILE A 167 -5.20 -18.65 29.83
C ILE A 167 -5.69 -17.97 31.10
N LEU A 168 -6.15 -16.73 30.98
CA LEU A 168 -6.66 -15.90 32.05
C LEU A 168 -8.17 -15.77 31.93
N VAL A 169 -8.86 -16.25 32.95
CA VAL A 169 -10.30 -16.36 32.98
C VAL A 169 -10.88 -15.44 34.04
N TYR A 170 -11.87 -14.66 33.63
CA TYR A 170 -12.52 -13.66 34.48
C TYR A 170 -14.02 -13.96 34.65
N GLU A 171 -14.65 -13.31 35.63
CA GLU A 171 -16.08 -13.50 35.87
C GLU A 171 -16.94 -12.87 34.78
N ASP A 172 -16.54 -11.68 34.28
CA ASP A 172 -17.25 -10.96 33.24
C ASP A 172 -16.29 -10.14 32.35
N GLU A 173 -16.85 -9.48 31.31
CA GLU A 173 -16.09 -8.62 30.41
C GLU A 173 -15.46 -7.41 31.11
N GLU A 174 -16.14 -6.85 32.12
CA GLU A 174 -15.64 -5.67 32.85
C GLU A 174 -14.36 -6.01 33.62
N GLU A 175 -14.33 -7.15 34.33
CA GLU A 175 -13.15 -7.62 35.02
C GLU A 175 -11.99 -7.93 34.05
N MET A 176 -12.27 -8.62 32.94
CA MET A 176 -11.28 -8.91 31.90
C MET A 176 -10.67 -7.62 31.33
N LEU A 177 -11.49 -6.62 31.00
CA LEU A 177 -11.02 -5.36 30.46
C LEU A 177 -10.24 -4.52 31.47
N LYS A 178 -10.59 -4.56 32.77
CA LYS A 178 -9.79 -3.94 33.84
C LYS A 178 -8.42 -4.57 33.93
N ALA A 179 -8.35 -5.89 33.95
CA ALA A 179 -7.10 -6.63 33.96
C ALA A 179 -6.24 -6.35 32.72
N PHE A 180 -6.87 -6.27 31.52
CA PHE A 180 -6.14 -5.89 30.31
C PHE A 180 -5.50 -4.49 30.41
N VAL A 181 -6.23 -3.49 30.93
CA VAL A 181 -5.68 -2.14 31.14
C VAL A 181 -4.53 -2.19 32.15
N GLU A 182 -4.63 -2.96 33.24
CA GLU A 182 -3.57 -3.15 34.22
C GLU A 182 -2.34 -3.82 33.62
N PHE A 183 -2.50 -4.82 32.75
CA PHE A 183 -1.40 -5.39 31.97
C PHE A 183 -0.71 -4.36 31.09
N VAL A 184 -1.49 -3.48 30.40
CA VAL A 184 -0.91 -2.39 29.57
C VAL A 184 -0.12 -1.41 30.44
N GLU A 185 -0.57 -1.10 31.63
CA GLU A 185 0.14 -0.21 32.58
C GLU A 185 1.40 -0.86 33.14
N ASP A 186 1.32 -2.11 33.60
CA ASP A 186 2.43 -2.84 34.21
C ASP A 186 3.54 -3.22 33.24
N LYS A 187 3.18 -3.85 32.12
CA LYS A 187 4.13 -4.31 31.10
C LYS A 187 4.62 -3.17 30.22
N ASP A 188 3.89 -2.08 30.13
CA ASP A 188 4.20 -0.84 29.40
C ASP A 188 4.74 -1.09 27.99
N PRO A 189 3.98 -1.74 27.06
CA PRO A 189 4.44 -2.04 25.73
C PRO A 189 4.77 -0.75 24.93
N ASP A 190 5.83 -0.80 24.12
CA ASP A 190 6.21 0.30 23.23
C ASP A 190 5.37 0.33 21.98
N MET A 191 5.08 -0.86 21.43
CA MET A 191 4.27 -1.04 20.23
C MET A 191 3.11 -1.99 20.51
N ILE A 192 1.92 -1.61 20.03
CA ILE A 192 0.74 -2.48 19.97
C ILE A 192 0.41 -2.71 18.50
N ILE A 193 0.56 -3.96 18.08
CA ILE A 193 0.55 -4.40 16.69
C ILE A 193 -0.67 -5.30 16.48
N GLY A 194 -1.41 -5.12 15.41
CA GLY A 194 -2.48 -6.03 15.01
C GLY A 194 -2.73 -5.99 13.51
N TRP A 195 -3.50 -6.96 12.98
CA TRP A 195 -3.67 -7.09 11.54
C TRP A 195 -4.46 -5.92 10.93
N TYR A 196 -5.60 -5.58 11.49
CA TYR A 196 -6.42 -4.41 11.12
C TYR A 196 -6.72 -3.55 12.34
N ILE A 197 -5.80 -3.46 13.25
CA ILE A 197 -5.91 -2.96 14.62
C ILE A 197 -6.57 -1.57 14.73
N LEU A 198 -6.31 -0.67 13.80
CA LEU A 198 -6.85 0.69 13.79
C LEU A 198 -8.26 0.77 13.22
N GLY A 199 -8.69 -0.23 12.46
CA GLY A 199 -10.04 -0.31 11.91
C GLY A 199 -11.00 -1.10 12.77
N PHE A 200 -10.51 -2.02 13.61
CA PHE A 200 -11.36 -2.89 14.41
C PHE A 200 -10.96 -2.97 15.90
N ASP A 201 -9.78 -3.47 16.24
CA ASP A 201 -9.43 -3.85 17.61
C ASP A 201 -9.42 -2.64 18.56
N ILE A 202 -8.57 -1.65 18.32
CA ILE A 202 -8.46 -0.48 19.19
C ILE A 202 -9.76 0.31 19.29
N PRO A 203 -10.50 0.61 18.20
CA PRO A 203 -11.81 1.24 18.30
C PRO A 203 -12.81 0.44 19.14
N THR A 204 -12.80 -0.88 19.02
CA THR A 204 -13.69 -1.77 19.77
C THR A 204 -13.31 -1.80 21.25
N ILE A 205 -12.02 -2.00 21.58
CA ILE A 205 -11.52 -1.95 22.96
C ILE A 205 -11.93 -0.63 23.61
N ILE A 206 -11.67 0.53 22.99
CA ILE A 206 -12.02 1.85 23.54
C ILE A 206 -13.52 1.95 23.79
N LYS A 207 -14.37 1.55 22.84
CA LYS A 207 -15.83 1.58 23.00
C LYS A 207 -16.30 0.68 24.14
N ARG A 208 -15.70 -0.52 24.26
CA ARG A 208 -16.07 -1.47 25.32
C ARG A 208 -15.58 -1.02 26.69
N LEU A 209 -14.38 -0.42 26.81
CA LEU A 209 -13.92 0.20 28.04
C LEU A 209 -14.92 1.28 28.53
N VAL A 210 -15.32 2.21 27.66
CA VAL A 210 -16.31 3.24 28.03
C VAL A 210 -17.66 2.63 28.41
N LYS A 211 -18.12 1.59 27.72
CA LYS A 211 -19.39 0.91 28.03
C LYS A 211 -19.37 0.26 29.41
N ASN A 212 -18.21 -0.20 29.87
CA ASN A 212 -18.01 -0.82 31.18
C ASN A 212 -17.46 0.19 32.22
N ASP A 213 -17.64 1.50 32.03
CA ASP A 213 -17.19 2.57 32.93
C ASP A 213 -15.68 2.59 33.22
N ILE A 214 -14.87 1.99 32.37
CA ILE A 214 -13.41 1.98 32.47
C ILE A 214 -12.85 3.14 31.63
N ASN A 215 -11.95 3.95 32.22
CA ASN A 215 -11.33 5.07 31.51
C ASN A 215 -10.32 4.60 30.45
N PRO A 216 -10.61 4.69 29.14
CA PRO A 216 -9.70 4.21 28.09
C PRO A 216 -8.41 5.02 27.97
N ARG A 217 -8.32 6.21 28.60
CA ARG A 217 -7.12 7.03 28.60
C ARG A 217 -5.97 6.38 29.37
N ARG A 218 -6.26 5.42 30.27
CA ARG A 218 -5.28 4.59 30.97
C ARG A 218 -4.41 3.72 30.03
N LEU A 219 -4.88 3.46 28.80
CA LEU A 219 -4.04 2.82 27.77
C LEU A 219 -2.78 3.64 27.41
N SER A 220 -2.81 4.94 27.66
CA SER A 220 -1.70 5.86 27.40
C SER A 220 -0.93 6.19 28.68
N PRO A 221 0.41 6.16 28.67
CA PRO A 221 1.23 6.58 29.83
C PRO A 221 1.05 8.09 30.15
N TYR A 222 0.47 8.86 29.23
CA TYR A 222 0.18 10.29 29.40
C TYR A 222 -1.29 10.59 29.65
N ASN A 223 -2.11 9.55 29.79
CA ASN A 223 -3.56 9.70 29.94
C ASN A 223 -4.21 10.47 28.77
N GLU A 224 -3.67 10.25 27.55
CA GLU A 224 -4.16 10.87 26.31
C GLU A 224 -4.45 9.80 25.24
N VAL A 225 -5.74 9.70 24.85
CA VAL A 225 -6.19 8.89 23.71
C VAL A 225 -6.99 9.75 22.77
N LYS A 226 -6.64 9.76 21.47
CA LYS A 226 -7.26 10.60 20.45
C LYS A 226 -8.75 10.27 20.30
N GLY A 227 -9.58 11.30 20.32
CA GLY A 227 -11.04 11.16 20.17
C GLY A 227 -11.78 10.72 21.44
N VAL A 228 -11.07 10.60 22.58
CA VAL A 228 -11.63 10.18 23.86
C VAL A 228 -11.53 11.32 24.88
N THR A 229 -12.65 11.63 25.53
CA THR A 229 -12.71 12.45 26.74
C THR A 229 -13.10 11.56 27.92
N HIS A 230 -12.94 12.02 29.14
CA HIS A 230 -13.05 11.19 30.36
C HIS A 230 -14.28 10.27 30.41
N ASN A 231 -15.41 10.67 29.82
CA ASN A 231 -16.67 9.92 29.85
C ASN A 231 -17.37 9.82 28.48
N LYS A 232 -16.71 10.16 27.38
CA LYS A 232 -17.30 10.14 26.03
C LYS A 232 -16.29 9.77 24.98
N VAL A 233 -16.73 8.94 24.06
CA VAL A 233 -16.05 8.67 22.79
C VAL A 233 -16.64 9.60 21.74
N ASN A 234 -15.88 10.63 21.34
CA ASN A 234 -16.34 11.62 20.37
C ASN A 234 -16.09 11.19 18.93
N ASN A 235 -14.93 10.56 18.68
CA ASN A 235 -14.56 10.00 17.38
C ASN A 235 -13.43 8.99 17.59
N VAL A 236 -13.70 7.72 17.29
CA VAL A 236 -12.72 6.62 17.32
C VAL A 236 -12.59 5.93 15.97
N ASN A 237 -12.91 6.63 14.90
CA ASN A 237 -12.61 6.18 13.55
C ASN A 237 -11.20 6.60 13.20
N TYR A 238 -10.30 5.63 13.11
CA TYR A 238 -8.90 5.83 12.80
C TYR A 238 -8.60 5.32 11.39
N ASN A 239 -7.69 5.98 10.70
CA ASN A 239 -7.10 5.43 9.48
C ASN A 239 -5.90 4.55 9.84
N ASN A 240 -5.41 3.77 8.89
CA ASN A 240 -4.30 2.82 9.09
C ASN A 240 -2.96 3.44 9.52
N TYR A 241 -2.89 4.75 9.65
CA TYR A 241 -1.69 5.51 10.04
C TYR A 241 -1.89 6.33 11.30
N SER A 242 -3.06 6.25 11.91
CA SER A 242 -3.37 6.98 13.15
C SER A 242 -2.51 6.47 14.30
N GLN A 243 -2.14 7.38 15.20
CA GLN A 243 -1.47 7.09 16.47
C GLN A 243 -2.39 7.54 17.61
N PRO A 244 -3.40 6.73 17.95
CA PRO A 244 -4.43 7.17 18.90
C PRO A 244 -3.96 7.17 20.35
N ILE A 245 -3.06 6.26 20.73
CA ILE A 245 -2.60 6.09 22.12
C ILE A 245 -1.27 6.83 22.27
N LYS A 246 -1.30 8.00 22.89
CA LYS A 246 -0.08 8.80 23.10
C LYS A 246 0.98 8.04 23.89
N GLY A 247 2.23 8.07 23.41
CA GLY A 247 3.37 7.40 24.05
C GLY A 247 3.52 5.92 23.74
N ARG A 248 2.65 5.35 22.91
CA ARG A 248 2.76 4.01 22.33
C ARG A 248 2.58 4.07 20.82
N ILE A 249 3.29 3.23 20.10
CA ILE A 249 3.12 3.08 18.66
C ILE A 249 1.97 2.09 18.42
N THR A 250 0.87 2.55 17.82
CA THR A 250 -0.19 1.66 17.35
C THR A 250 0.08 1.31 15.89
N TYR A 251 0.22 0.01 15.59
CA TYR A 251 0.82 -0.44 14.33
C TYR A 251 -0.08 -1.41 13.58
N CYS A 252 -0.64 -0.96 12.45
CA CYS A 252 -1.45 -1.81 11.57
C CYS A 252 -0.55 -2.66 10.67
N LEU A 253 -0.33 -3.92 11.05
CA LEU A 253 0.55 -4.84 10.34
C LEU A 253 0.07 -5.12 8.91
N MET A 254 -1.24 -5.25 8.69
CA MET A 254 -1.85 -5.47 7.37
C MET A 254 -1.45 -4.40 6.35
N SER A 255 -1.55 -3.13 6.71
CA SER A 255 -1.24 -2.03 5.79
C SER A 255 0.25 -1.94 5.47
N ARG A 256 1.11 -2.32 6.42
CA ARG A 256 2.57 -2.34 6.23
C ARG A 256 3.02 -3.56 5.44
N PHE A 257 2.41 -4.71 5.69
CA PHE A 257 2.58 -5.92 4.89
C PHE A 257 2.24 -5.65 3.41
N GLU A 258 1.05 -5.09 3.12
CA GLU A 258 0.64 -4.74 1.76
C GLU A 258 1.67 -3.82 1.10
N ARG A 259 2.11 -2.80 1.81
CA ARG A 259 3.10 -1.84 1.31
C ARG A 259 4.42 -2.50 0.95
N LEU A 260 5.00 -3.30 1.85
CA LEU A 260 6.24 -4.02 1.59
C LEU A 260 6.10 -5.07 0.48
N TRP A 261 4.95 -5.71 0.41
CA TRP A 261 4.65 -6.66 -0.66
C TRP A 261 4.69 -5.99 -2.03
N ILE A 262 4.05 -4.82 -2.17
CA ILE A 262 4.07 -4.02 -3.41
C ILE A 262 5.48 -3.49 -3.70
N ASP A 263 6.17 -2.95 -2.70
CA ASP A 263 7.54 -2.41 -2.84
C ASP A 263 8.56 -3.50 -3.23
N SER A 264 8.25 -4.78 -2.93
CA SER A 264 9.01 -5.94 -3.38
C SER A 264 8.66 -6.43 -4.81
N GLN A 265 7.91 -5.64 -5.57
CA GLN A 265 7.48 -5.94 -6.95
C GLN A 265 6.65 -7.23 -7.12
N LYS A 266 6.05 -7.73 -6.03
CA LYS A 266 5.21 -8.94 -6.05
C LYS A 266 3.79 -8.69 -6.57
N GLY A 267 3.46 -7.44 -6.94
CA GLY A 267 2.16 -7.02 -7.42
C GLY A 267 1.13 -6.84 -6.28
N THR A 268 -0.14 -6.69 -6.65
CA THR A 268 -1.23 -6.55 -5.68
C THR A 268 -1.75 -7.91 -5.22
N LEU A 269 -2.11 -8.02 -3.94
CA LEU A 269 -2.72 -9.23 -3.39
C LEU A 269 -4.23 -9.28 -3.68
N PRO A 270 -4.79 -10.44 -3.99
CA PRO A 270 -6.22 -10.64 -4.15
C PRO A 270 -7.03 -10.37 -2.87
N SER A 271 -6.45 -10.66 -1.71
CA SER A 271 -7.06 -10.45 -0.39
C SER A 271 -5.99 -9.97 0.59
N LEU A 272 -6.41 -9.18 1.56
CA LEU A 272 -5.60 -8.77 2.71
C LEU A 272 -6.07 -9.42 4.02
N SER A 273 -6.89 -10.48 3.95
CA SER A 273 -7.21 -11.25 5.16
C SER A 273 -5.94 -11.91 5.70
N LEU A 274 -5.84 -12.01 7.02
CA LEU A 274 -4.69 -12.63 7.67
C LEU A 274 -4.47 -14.07 7.18
N ASP A 275 -5.55 -14.85 7.07
CA ASP A 275 -5.48 -16.22 6.54
C ASP A 275 -4.91 -16.28 5.11
N TYR A 276 -5.39 -15.44 4.20
CA TYR A 276 -4.86 -15.42 2.83
C TYR A 276 -3.38 -15.03 2.78
N CYS A 277 -3.00 -14.00 3.52
CA CYS A 277 -1.63 -13.50 3.53
C CYS A 277 -0.65 -14.48 4.18
N SER A 278 -1.07 -15.14 5.28
CA SER A 278 -0.27 -16.17 5.95
C SER A 278 -0.06 -17.40 5.07
N ARG A 279 -1.10 -17.97 4.46
CA ARG A 279 -0.96 -19.09 3.50
C ARG A 279 -0.05 -18.73 2.33
N ARG A 280 -0.19 -17.53 1.81
CA ARG A 280 0.63 -17.06 0.67
C ARG A 280 2.11 -16.89 1.02
N LEU A 281 2.42 -16.57 2.26
CA LEU A 281 3.78 -16.28 2.72
C LEU A 281 4.44 -17.48 3.39
N LEU A 282 3.70 -18.19 4.25
CA LEU A 282 4.23 -19.24 5.12
C LEU A 282 3.99 -20.65 4.54
N GLY A 283 3.11 -20.81 3.56
CA GLY A 283 2.72 -22.07 2.94
C GLY A 283 1.22 -22.34 3.05
N GLU A 284 0.69 -23.12 2.12
CA GLU A 284 -0.76 -23.43 2.06
C GLU A 284 -1.24 -24.22 3.28
N ASP A 285 -0.35 -24.99 3.92
CA ASP A 285 -0.65 -25.80 5.10
C ASP A 285 -0.65 -24.97 6.40
N ILE A 286 -0.20 -23.71 6.33
CA ILE A 286 -0.11 -22.81 7.48
C ILE A 286 -1.17 -21.71 7.33
N GLY A 287 -2.28 -21.90 8.00
CA GLY A 287 -3.39 -20.95 7.96
C GLY A 287 -4.33 -21.19 9.14
N LYS A 288 -5.42 -20.42 9.18
CA LYS A 288 -6.48 -20.60 10.17
C LYS A 288 -7.25 -21.88 9.83
N GLU A 289 -6.98 -22.95 10.56
CA GLU A 289 -7.79 -24.17 10.42
C GLU A 289 -8.93 -24.17 11.42
N LYS A 290 -10.15 -24.15 10.91
CA LYS A 290 -11.37 -24.49 11.65
C LYS A 290 -11.69 -25.99 11.48
N SER A 291 -10.67 -26.80 11.15
CA SER A 291 -10.87 -28.22 10.78
C SER A 291 -11.52 -29.05 11.88
N ASN A 292 -11.40 -28.62 13.13
CA ASN A 292 -11.99 -29.27 14.31
C ASN A 292 -13.19 -28.51 14.90
N ALA A 293 -13.65 -27.41 14.28
CA ALA A 293 -14.77 -26.63 14.80
C ALA A 293 -16.09 -27.39 14.66
N LYS A 294 -16.93 -27.34 15.69
CA LYS A 294 -18.27 -27.94 15.69
C LYS A 294 -19.26 -27.19 14.81
N PHE A 295 -18.94 -25.92 14.51
CA PHE A 295 -19.82 -24.99 13.80
C PHE A 295 -19.16 -24.49 12.53
N ASP A 296 -19.99 -24.21 11.50
CA ASP A 296 -19.55 -23.61 10.25
C ASP A 296 -19.16 -22.13 10.42
N ASP A 297 -18.66 -21.51 9.36
CA ASP A 297 -18.21 -20.12 9.38
C ASP A 297 -19.28 -19.12 9.86
N ASP A 298 -20.55 -19.37 9.56
CA ASP A 298 -21.65 -18.46 9.91
C ASP A 298 -22.04 -18.56 11.39
N GLU A 299 -21.97 -19.75 11.98
CA GLU A 299 -22.32 -20.00 13.37
C GLU A 299 -21.12 -19.91 14.33
N PHE A 300 -19.90 -19.98 13.80
CA PHE A 300 -18.67 -20.03 14.62
C PHE A 300 -18.61 -18.87 15.64
N PHE A 301 -18.71 -17.63 15.20
CA PHE A 301 -18.65 -16.45 16.06
C PHE A 301 -19.90 -16.23 16.93
N GLN A 302 -20.99 -16.94 16.63
CA GLN A 302 -22.21 -16.86 17.43
C GLN A 302 -22.22 -17.86 18.60
N ARG A 303 -21.62 -19.04 18.40
CA ARG A 303 -21.82 -20.18 19.28
C ARG A 303 -20.52 -20.72 19.89
N SER A 304 -19.38 -20.68 19.19
CA SER A 304 -18.17 -21.42 19.60
C SER A 304 -17.60 -20.93 20.93
N TRP A 305 -17.68 -19.65 21.24
CA TRP A 305 -17.22 -19.15 22.53
C TRP A 305 -17.89 -19.85 23.72
N LEU A 306 -19.19 -20.22 23.61
CA LEU A 306 -19.95 -20.86 24.67
C LEU A 306 -20.04 -22.38 24.54
N GLU A 307 -19.92 -22.95 23.33
CA GLU A 307 -20.21 -24.35 23.03
C GLU A 307 -18.99 -25.13 22.50
N ASP A 308 -17.90 -24.41 22.13
CA ASP A 308 -16.65 -24.95 21.60
C ASP A 308 -15.47 -24.05 22.00
N THR A 309 -15.39 -23.70 23.29
CA THR A 309 -14.49 -22.67 23.84
C THR A 309 -13.03 -22.95 23.52
N GLU A 310 -12.58 -24.21 23.58
CA GLU A 310 -11.22 -24.60 23.24
C GLU A 310 -10.82 -24.16 21.83
N VAL A 311 -11.63 -24.50 20.83
CA VAL A 311 -11.37 -24.16 19.41
C VAL A 311 -11.46 -22.64 19.19
N PHE A 312 -12.37 -21.97 19.89
CA PHE A 312 -12.53 -20.52 19.76
C PHE A 312 -11.32 -19.74 20.31
N LEU A 313 -10.80 -20.11 21.47
CA LEU A 313 -9.63 -19.46 22.05
C LEU A 313 -8.35 -19.79 21.26
N GLU A 314 -8.24 -21.03 20.79
CA GLU A 314 -7.13 -21.42 19.90
C GLU A 314 -7.14 -20.63 18.59
N TYR A 315 -8.32 -20.40 18.00
CA TYR A 315 -8.47 -19.58 16.82
C TYR A 315 -7.92 -18.15 17.02
N ASN A 316 -8.28 -17.48 18.14
CA ASN A 316 -7.78 -16.15 18.49
C ASN A 316 -6.27 -16.15 18.73
N ARG A 317 -5.72 -17.19 19.41
CA ARG A 317 -4.27 -17.35 19.65
C ARG A 317 -3.50 -17.52 18.33
N VAL A 318 -4.01 -18.35 17.42
CA VAL A 318 -3.39 -18.59 16.11
C VAL A 318 -3.32 -17.32 15.29
N ASP A 319 -4.30 -16.41 15.36
CA ASP A 319 -4.25 -15.12 14.67
C ASP A 319 -3.06 -14.30 15.14
N VAL A 320 -2.80 -14.25 16.42
CA VAL A 320 -1.62 -13.56 16.98
C VAL A 320 -0.33 -14.26 16.55
N GLU A 321 -0.28 -15.59 16.58
CA GLU A 321 0.88 -16.37 16.16
C GLU A 321 1.23 -16.14 14.67
N LEU A 322 0.25 -16.08 13.81
CA LEU A 322 0.44 -15.80 12.39
C LEU A 322 1.02 -14.39 12.17
N MET A 323 0.55 -13.40 12.93
CA MET A 323 1.10 -12.04 12.86
C MET A 323 2.58 -11.99 13.28
N VAL A 324 2.95 -12.67 14.35
CA VAL A 324 4.34 -12.78 14.81
C VAL A 324 5.22 -13.40 13.72
N LYS A 325 4.81 -14.56 13.16
CA LYS A 325 5.53 -15.24 12.08
C LYS A 325 5.69 -14.39 10.82
N ILE A 326 4.65 -13.66 10.44
CA ILE A 326 4.70 -12.74 9.29
C ILE A 326 5.70 -11.61 9.54
N ASP A 327 5.68 -10.99 10.72
CA ASP A 327 6.62 -9.92 11.07
C ASP A 327 8.06 -10.43 11.11
N GLU A 328 8.30 -11.59 11.73
CA GLU A 328 9.63 -12.22 11.79
C GLU A 328 10.18 -12.58 10.41
N LEU A 329 9.34 -13.12 9.51
CA LEU A 329 9.80 -13.51 8.18
C LEU A 329 10.06 -12.31 7.27
N MET A 330 9.22 -11.28 7.33
CA MET A 330 9.32 -10.09 6.46
C MET A 330 10.04 -8.91 7.11
N ASN A 331 10.38 -8.98 8.39
CA ASN A 331 10.97 -7.88 9.17
C ASN A 331 10.22 -6.55 9.03
N ILE A 332 8.90 -6.59 9.07
CA ILE A 332 8.07 -5.42 8.75
C ILE A 332 8.30 -4.29 9.74
N THR A 333 8.24 -4.60 11.04
CA THR A 333 8.46 -3.61 12.10
C THR A 333 9.89 -3.09 12.09
N GLU A 334 10.90 -3.96 11.90
CA GLU A 334 12.31 -3.55 11.85
C GLU A 334 12.65 -2.70 10.63
N ASN A 335 12.01 -2.95 9.47
CA ASN A 335 12.13 -2.08 8.31
C ASN A 335 11.69 -0.65 8.61
N ASP A 336 10.58 -0.46 9.32
CA ASP A 336 10.08 0.86 9.67
C ASP A 336 10.91 1.53 10.77
N LEU A 337 11.41 0.77 11.74
CA LEU A 337 12.35 1.26 12.75
C LEU A 337 13.70 1.67 12.13
N ALA A 338 14.23 0.88 11.21
CA ALA A 338 15.44 1.24 10.45
C ALA A 338 15.24 2.52 9.65
N LEU A 339 14.06 2.70 9.06
CA LEU A 339 13.71 3.90 8.32
C LEU A 339 13.58 5.14 9.24
N GLN A 340 13.00 4.98 10.44
CA GLN A 340 12.97 6.03 11.46
C GLN A 340 14.40 6.49 11.83
N ARG A 341 15.30 5.53 12.07
CA ARG A 341 16.71 5.81 12.40
C ARG A 341 17.44 6.55 11.26
N LEU A 342 17.29 6.04 10.04
CA LEU A 342 17.92 6.60 8.85
C LEU A 342 17.48 8.06 8.58
N MET A 343 16.18 8.35 8.76
CA MET A 343 15.61 9.66 8.46
C MET A 343 15.56 10.58 9.67
N ILE A 344 15.93 10.11 10.85
CA ILE A 344 15.92 10.83 12.12
C ILE A 344 14.61 11.61 12.31
N CYS A 345 13.50 10.88 12.41
CA CYS A 345 12.18 11.50 12.52
C CYS A 345 11.30 10.75 13.57
N PRO A 346 10.28 11.38 14.13
CA PRO A 346 9.28 10.65 14.94
C PRO A 346 8.66 9.50 14.14
N PHE A 347 8.28 8.41 14.83
CA PHE A 347 7.85 7.18 14.17
C PHE A 347 6.62 7.37 13.27
N ASP A 348 5.69 8.26 13.62
CA ASP A 348 4.51 8.57 12.80
C ASP A 348 4.85 9.12 11.41
N CYS A 349 6.02 9.75 11.23
CA CYS A 349 6.49 10.22 9.93
C CYS A 349 6.78 9.08 8.95
N VAL A 350 7.17 7.90 9.45
CA VAL A 350 7.52 6.72 8.63
C VAL A 350 6.34 6.23 7.78
N PHE A 351 5.12 6.46 8.24
CA PHE A 351 3.91 6.11 7.49
C PHE A 351 3.66 7.00 6.27
N HIS A 352 4.30 8.17 6.20
CA HIS A 352 4.04 9.20 5.18
C HIS A 352 5.33 9.59 4.46
N ASN A 353 5.55 9.11 3.25
CA ASN A 353 6.75 9.40 2.46
C ASN A 353 7.06 10.91 2.40
N SER A 354 6.03 11.76 2.22
CA SER A 354 6.22 13.21 2.16
C SER A 354 6.70 13.83 3.49
N GLN A 355 6.19 13.34 4.63
CA GLN A 355 6.62 13.85 5.94
C GLN A 355 8.04 13.38 6.28
N MET A 356 8.36 12.15 5.94
CA MET A 356 9.68 11.57 6.13
C MET A 356 10.74 12.28 5.29
N GLY A 357 10.49 12.47 3.98
CA GLY A 357 11.39 13.22 3.12
C GLY A 357 11.55 14.69 3.54
N ALA A 358 10.44 15.34 3.97
CA ALA A 358 10.50 16.70 4.51
C ALA A 358 11.33 16.78 5.80
N ALA A 359 11.28 15.78 6.68
CA ALA A 359 12.14 15.75 7.89
C ALA A 359 13.62 15.75 7.51
N TYR A 360 13.98 15.01 6.47
CA TYR A 360 15.35 15.03 5.94
C TYR A 360 15.75 16.42 5.40
N PHE A 361 14.89 17.04 4.58
CA PHE A 361 15.18 18.37 4.02
C PHE A 361 15.23 19.44 5.09
N MET A 362 14.35 19.45 6.08
CA MET A 362 14.38 20.36 7.22
C MET A 362 15.72 20.31 7.96
N ARG A 363 16.34 19.13 8.05
CA ARG A 363 17.62 18.93 8.75
C ARG A 363 18.81 19.44 7.95
N HIS A 364 18.81 19.22 6.64
CA HIS A 364 19.97 19.43 5.78
C HIS A 364 19.91 20.73 4.97
N ALA A 365 18.73 21.37 4.88
CA ALA A 365 18.53 22.63 4.20
C ALA A 365 18.39 23.81 5.19
N ASN A 366 18.98 24.92 4.88
CA ASN A 366 18.79 26.15 5.67
C ASN A 366 17.45 26.85 5.40
N TRP A 367 16.75 26.42 4.32
CA TRP A 367 15.48 27.01 3.91
C TRP A 367 14.31 26.46 4.70
N LYS A 368 13.26 27.28 4.76
CA LYS A 368 11.99 26.93 5.39
C LYS A 368 10.88 26.85 4.33
N ALA A 369 10.09 25.78 4.40
CA ALA A 369 9.03 25.54 3.46
C ALA A 369 7.76 26.33 3.84
N PRO A 370 7.01 26.90 2.87
CA PRO A 370 5.77 27.59 3.15
C PRO A 370 4.67 26.62 3.65
N THR A 371 3.84 27.12 4.55
CA THR A 371 2.70 26.39 5.13
C THR A 371 1.48 26.51 4.23
N GLY A 372 0.71 25.42 4.13
CA GLY A 372 -0.65 25.45 3.56
C GLY A 372 -0.72 25.85 2.08
N VAL A 373 0.30 25.50 1.31
CA VAL A 373 0.34 25.72 -0.15
C VAL A 373 -0.87 25.08 -0.83
N LYS A 374 -1.55 25.84 -1.68
CA LYS A 374 -2.67 25.32 -2.47
C LYS A 374 -2.12 24.62 -3.73
N GLY A 375 -2.45 23.36 -3.90
CA GLY A 375 -2.15 22.61 -5.11
C GLY A 375 -3.09 22.96 -6.26
N ASN A 376 -2.55 23.00 -7.48
CA ASN A 376 -3.32 23.27 -8.70
C ASN A 376 -3.84 21.99 -9.36
N LYS A 377 -3.41 20.81 -8.89
CA LYS A 377 -3.69 19.48 -9.48
C LYS A 377 -3.36 19.43 -10.97
N THR A 378 -2.29 20.10 -11.37
CA THR A 378 -1.85 20.16 -12.78
C THR A 378 -1.31 18.80 -13.20
N PRO A 379 -1.93 18.12 -14.16
CA PRO A 379 -1.41 16.86 -14.68
C PRO A 379 -0.08 17.10 -15.39
N PHE A 380 0.87 16.18 -15.28
CA PHE A 380 2.14 16.22 -16.00
C PHE A 380 2.47 14.84 -16.59
N GLU A 381 3.36 14.82 -17.56
CA GLU A 381 3.78 13.59 -18.22
C GLU A 381 4.69 12.78 -17.29
N ALA A 382 4.23 11.58 -16.94
CA ALA A 382 4.92 10.67 -16.05
C ALA A 382 6.01 9.83 -16.78
N ALA A 383 6.20 8.58 -16.36
CA ALA A 383 7.17 7.67 -16.94
C ALA A 383 6.93 7.35 -18.42
N PHE A 384 7.99 6.92 -19.10
CA PHE A 384 7.92 6.39 -20.45
C PHE A 384 7.20 5.04 -20.46
N VAL A 385 6.22 4.89 -21.36
CA VAL A 385 5.58 3.60 -21.65
C VAL A 385 5.34 3.50 -23.15
N MET A 386 6.06 2.57 -23.76
CA MET A 386 5.97 2.29 -25.20
C MET A 386 4.55 1.81 -25.57
N ASN A 387 4.06 2.20 -26.73
CA ASN A 387 2.77 1.71 -27.22
C ASN A 387 2.98 0.52 -28.18
N PRO A 388 2.62 -0.71 -27.78
CA PRO A 388 2.87 -1.88 -28.61
C PRO A 388 2.19 -1.86 -29.97
N VAL A 389 1.05 -1.18 -30.09
CA VAL A 389 0.29 -1.06 -31.35
C VAL A 389 0.95 -0.09 -32.32
N GLU A 390 1.37 1.09 -31.83
CA GLU A 390 2.04 2.11 -32.65
C GLU A 390 3.38 1.59 -33.17
N GLU A 391 4.15 0.89 -32.31
CA GLU A 391 5.46 0.31 -32.65
C GLU A 391 5.37 -1.06 -33.34
N LYS A 392 4.17 -1.64 -33.46
CA LYS A 392 3.92 -2.98 -34.05
C LYS A 392 4.77 -4.07 -33.40
N THR A 393 4.88 -4.05 -32.05
CA THR A 393 5.72 -4.99 -31.29
C THR A 393 4.92 -5.97 -30.44
N PHE A 394 3.58 -6.01 -30.56
CA PHE A 394 2.74 -7.01 -29.90
C PHE A 394 2.92 -8.41 -30.52
N GLY A 395 2.54 -9.43 -29.78
CA GLY A 395 2.66 -10.83 -30.18
C GLY A 395 3.67 -11.62 -29.36
N LEU A 396 4.05 -12.80 -29.87
CA LEU A 396 5.01 -13.69 -29.22
C LEU A 396 6.43 -13.46 -29.77
N HIS A 397 7.37 -13.28 -28.86
CA HIS A 397 8.79 -13.07 -29.14
C HIS A 397 9.64 -14.13 -28.43
N LYS A 398 10.88 -14.28 -28.89
CA LYS A 398 11.88 -15.18 -28.28
C LYS A 398 13.14 -14.39 -27.96
N ASP A 399 13.87 -14.89 -26.95
CA ASP A 399 15.22 -14.42 -26.62
C ASP A 399 15.23 -12.94 -26.26
N ILE A 400 14.49 -12.57 -25.22
CA ILE A 400 14.32 -11.20 -24.75
C ILE A 400 15.14 -10.92 -23.50
N ALA A 401 16.12 -10.03 -23.60
CA ALA A 401 16.82 -9.44 -22.46
C ALA A 401 16.02 -8.27 -21.90
N VAL A 402 15.93 -8.19 -20.59
CA VAL A 402 15.35 -7.07 -19.85
C VAL A 402 16.47 -6.30 -19.18
N PHE A 403 16.62 -5.04 -19.57
CA PHE A 403 17.58 -4.10 -18.98
C PHE A 403 16.81 -3.09 -18.13
N ASP A 404 17.22 -2.92 -16.88
CA ASP A 404 16.57 -2.04 -15.91
C ASP A 404 17.51 -0.94 -15.43
N PHE A 405 17.01 0.30 -15.32
CA PHE A 405 17.81 1.38 -14.78
C PHE A 405 17.91 1.30 -13.26
N LYS A 406 19.11 1.18 -12.75
CA LYS A 406 19.38 1.20 -11.31
C LYS A 406 18.92 2.53 -10.70
N SER A 407 17.81 2.49 -9.94
CA SER A 407 17.28 3.68 -9.25
C SER A 407 17.05 4.87 -10.19
N LEU A 408 16.30 4.73 -11.29
CA LEU A 408 16.17 5.71 -12.40
C LEU A 408 15.93 7.15 -11.92
N TYR A 409 14.87 7.41 -11.14
CA TYR A 409 14.56 8.78 -10.69
C TYR A 409 15.64 9.40 -9.78
N PRO A 410 16.17 8.67 -8.79
CA PRO A 410 17.35 9.10 -8.04
C PRO A 410 18.54 9.42 -8.92
N SER A 411 18.84 8.59 -9.90
CA SER A 411 19.96 8.82 -10.83
C SER A 411 19.73 10.07 -11.68
N MET A 412 18.49 10.37 -12.08
CA MET A 412 18.17 11.63 -12.79
C MET A 412 18.37 12.86 -11.90
N MET A 413 17.96 12.79 -10.62
CA MET A 413 18.21 13.88 -9.66
C MET A 413 19.71 14.19 -9.54
N ALA A 414 20.53 13.14 -9.46
CA ALA A 414 21.97 13.27 -9.31
C ALA A 414 22.64 13.75 -10.61
N SER A 415 22.33 13.14 -11.75
CA SER A 415 23.00 13.39 -13.03
C SER A 415 22.71 14.76 -13.62
N ARG A 416 21.51 15.30 -13.39
CA ARG A 416 21.10 16.64 -13.83
C ARG A 416 21.20 17.69 -12.73
N ASN A 417 21.72 17.33 -11.56
CA ASN A 417 21.88 18.21 -10.39
C ASN A 417 20.56 18.92 -10.01
N ILE A 418 19.44 18.18 -10.00
CA ILE A 418 18.10 18.72 -9.75
C ILE A 418 17.94 19.00 -8.25
N SER A 419 17.90 20.29 -7.87
CA SER A 419 17.67 20.76 -6.49
C SER A 419 17.14 22.20 -6.54
N TRP A 420 16.51 22.67 -5.47
CA TRP A 420 15.94 24.04 -5.41
C TRP A 420 17.00 25.11 -5.67
N GLU A 421 18.17 25.00 -5.01
CA GLU A 421 19.27 25.96 -5.06
C GLU A 421 20.13 25.85 -6.31
N THR A 422 19.94 24.81 -7.11
CA THR A 422 20.71 24.60 -8.34
C THR A 422 19.99 25.13 -9.59
N LYS A 423 18.76 25.60 -9.48
CA LYS A 423 18.05 26.25 -10.60
C LYS A 423 18.81 27.50 -11.04
N ARG A 424 19.12 27.61 -12.34
CA ARG A 424 19.91 28.67 -12.97
C ARG A 424 19.34 29.05 -14.33
N THR A 425 19.90 30.07 -14.94
CA THR A 425 19.60 30.47 -16.32
C THR A 425 20.45 29.72 -17.36
N GLN A 426 21.53 29.07 -16.93
CA GLN A 426 22.41 28.25 -17.76
C GLN A 426 22.85 27.02 -16.98
N GLY A 427 23.04 25.88 -17.67
CA GLY A 427 23.49 24.66 -17.02
C GLY A 427 23.05 23.39 -17.73
N TYR A 428 22.61 22.42 -16.97
CA TYR A 428 21.87 21.26 -17.48
C TYR A 428 20.45 21.70 -17.83
N GLU A 429 20.14 21.84 -19.11
CA GLU A 429 18.82 22.20 -19.59
C GLU A 429 17.94 20.95 -19.66
N VAL A 430 16.74 21.02 -19.12
CA VAL A 430 15.75 19.96 -19.13
C VAL A 430 14.43 20.50 -19.65
N ASP A 431 14.02 19.97 -20.80
CA ASP A 431 12.77 20.32 -21.45
C ASP A 431 11.64 19.36 -21.03
N PHE A 432 10.47 19.91 -20.75
CA PHE A 432 9.29 19.09 -20.47
C PHE A 432 8.00 19.74 -20.97
N THR A 433 7.00 18.89 -21.23
CA THR A 433 5.70 19.32 -21.69
C THR A 433 4.82 19.78 -20.53
N VAL A 434 4.19 20.94 -20.67
CA VAL A 434 3.20 21.46 -19.72
C VAL A 434 1.86 21.66 -20.43
N PRO A 435 0.71 21.39 -19.80
CA PRO A 435 -0.58 21.75 -20.36
C PRO A 435 -0.72 23.27 -20.39
N LYS A 436 -1.09 23.85 -21.53
CA LYS A 436 -1.31 25.30 -21.68
C LYS A 436 -2.52 25.78 -20.87
N ASN A 437 -3.53 24.95 -20.74
CA ASN A 437 -4.62 25.15 -19.80
C ASN A 437 -5.27 23.79 -19.39
N LEU A 438 -6.08 23.79 -18.31
CA LEU A 438 -6.72 22.58 -17.79
C LEU A 438 -7.85 22.03 -18.68
N ARG A 439 -8.33 22.78 -19.68
CA ARG A 439 -9.43 22.38 -20.55
C ARG A 439 -8.98 21.98 -21.95
N ASP A 440 -7.92 22.60 -22.45
CA ASP A 440 -7.38 22.33 -23.78
C ASP A 440 -6.08 21.54 -23.64
N TRP A 441 -6.07 20.34 -24.17
CA TRP A 441 -4.91 19.45 -24.21
C TRP A 441 -3.75 19.96 -25.11
N GLU A 442 -3.74 21.26 -25.43
CA GLU A 442 -2.58 21.89 -26.04
C GLU A 442 -1.40 21.86 -25.08
N LYS A 443 -0.37 21.13 -25.46
CA LYS A 443 0.88 21.04 -24.72
C LYS A 443 1.79 22.21 -25.09
N GLY A 444 2.23 22.96 -24.09
CA GLY A 444 3.36 23.88 -24.20
C GLY A 444 4.66 23.16 -23.85
N MET A 445 5.78 23.77 -24.22
CA MET A 445 7.10 23.35 -23.72
C MET A 445 7.57 24.34 -22.66
N ALA A 446 8.19 23.82 -21.61
CA ALA A 446 8.92 24.60 -20.62
C ALA A 446 10.31 23.99 -20.47
N SER A 447 11.27 24.82 -20.08
CA SER A 447 12.65 24.42 -19.85
C SER A 447 13.13 24.94 -18.51
N VAL A 448 13.89 24.14 -17.78
CA VAL A 448 14.55 24.54 -16.54
C VAL A 448 16.02 24.14 -16.63
N CYS A 449 16.92 25.05 -16.26
CA CYS A 449 18.34 24.79 -16.20
C CYS A 449 18.81 24.57 -14.75
N TYR A 450 19.72 23.62 -14.56
CA TYR A 450 20.35 23.32 -13.28
C TYR A 450 21.87 23.50 -13.38
N SER A 451 22.48 24.01 -12.31
CA SER A 451 23.93 24.25 -12.26
C SER A 451 24.75 23.00 -12.57
N LYS A 452 25.86 23.19 -13.30
CA LYS A 452 26.89 22.17 -13.51
C LYS A 452 28.04 22.19 -12.49
N GLU A 453 28.01 23.16 -11.59
CA GLU A 453 29.06 23.39 -10.60
C GLU A 453 28.83 22.52 -9.36
N ASP A 454 28.50 23.15 -8.24
CA ASP A 454 28.31 22.46 -6.97
C ASP A 454 27.06 21.59 -6.95
N LEU A 455 27.20 20.38 -6.44
CA LEU A 455 26.06 19.50 -6.24
C LEU A 455 25.08 20.09 -5.21
N GLY A 456 23.81 20.06 -5.55
CA GLY A 456 22.72 20.45 -4.67
C GLY A 456 22.49 19.48 -3.50
N ILE A 457 21.67 19.92 -2.53
CA ILE A 457 21.32 19.12 -1.34
C ILE A 457 20.63 17.82 -1.74
N LEU A 458 19.69 17.87 -2.66
CA LEU A 458 18.95 16.68 -3.08
C LEU A 458 19.85 15.65 -3.80
N PRO A 459 20.67 16.02 -4.81
CA PRO A 459 21.68 15.14 -5.38
C PRO A 459 22.65 14.54 -4.36
N LYS A 460 23.19 15.33 -3.43
CA LYS A 460 24.06 14.85 -2.34
C LYS A 460 23.38 13.78 -1.49
N ALA A 461 22.12 14.04 -1.08
CA ALA A 461 21.33 13.12 -0.29
C ALA A 461 21.12 11.79 -1.01
N VAL A 462 20.70 11.86 -2.28
CA VAL A 462 20.46 10.71 -3.12
C VAL A 462 21.70 9.85 -3.29
N LEU A 463 22.84 10.47 -3.67
CA LEU A 463 24.11 9.76 -3.88
C LEU A 463 24.62 9.10 -2.59
N SER A 464 24.55 9.81 -1.45
CA SER A 464 24.93 9.25 -0.15
C SER A 464 24.08 8.03 0.22
N MET A 465 22.76 8.12 0.02
CA MET A 465 21.85 6.99 0.31
C MET A 465 21.99 5.83 -0.68
N MET A 466 22.25 6.09 -1.96
CA MET A 466 22.53 5.04 -2.94
C MET A 466 23.80 4.28 -2.56
N LYS A 467 24.87 4.98 -2.19
CA LYS A 467 26.11 4.38 -1.71
C LYS A 467 25.89 3.55 -0.44
N LEU A 468 25.19 4.09 0.53
CA LEU A 468 24.84 3.40 1.78
C LEU A 468 24.04 2.13 1.51
N ARG A 469 23.10 2.17 0.54
CA ARG A 469 22.35 1.00 0.11
C ARG A 469 23.21 -0.10 -0.50
N ASP A 470 24.18 0.28 -1.31
CA ASP A 470 25.11 -0.69 -1.91
C ASP A 470 26.01 -1.34 -0.84
N GLU A 471 26.45 -0.57 0.16
CA GLU A 471 27.16 -1.09 1.34
C GLU A 471 26.29 -2.10 2.12
N TYR A 472 25.01 -1.79 2.37
CA TYR A 472 24.10 -2.70 3.05
C TYR A 472 23.80 -3.96 2.24
N LYS A 473 23.69 -3.86 0.90
CA LYS A 473 23.57 -5.04 0.02
C LYS A 473 24.81 -5.93 0.10
N ALA A 474 26.00 -5.35 0.13
CA ALA A 474 27.24 -6.09 0.28
C ALA A 474 27.32 -6.80 1.64
N ASN A 475 26.98 -6.08 2.72
CA ASN A 475 26.95 -6.67 4.07
C ASN A 475 25.90 -7.80 4.16
N ARG A 476 24.73 -7.65 3.55
CA ARG A 476 23.72 -8.71 3.47
C ARG A 476 24.24 -9.95 2.77
N LYS A 477 24.95 -9.77 1.64
CA LYS A 477 25.55 -10.91 0.90
C LYS A 477 26.62 -11.64 1.72
N ASN A 478 27.33 -10.93 2.60
CA ASN A 478 28.40 -11.46 3.45
C ASN A 478 27.91 -11.89 4.84
N ALA A 479 26.62 -11.80 5.13
CA ALA A 479 26.03 -12.17 6.42
C ALA A 479 26.27 -13.67 6.71
N LYS A 480 26.62 -13.96 7.97
CA LYS A 480 26.92 -15.34 8.41
C LYS A 480 25.78 -15.97 9.20
N THR A 481 24.84 -15.17 9.65
CA THR A 481 23.66 -15.61 10.41
C THR A 481 22.39 -15.02 9.77
N ASP A 482 21.25 -15.68 9.98
CA ASP A 482 19.95 -15.19 9.55
C ASP A 482 19.60 -13.83 10.18
N GLU A 483 20.06 -13.59 11.41
CA GLU A 483 19.86 -12.32 12.09
C GLU A 483 20.64 -11.19 11.39
N GLU A 484 21.93 -11.40 11.08
CA GLU A 484 22.73 -10.45 10.32
C GLU A 484 22.13 -10.20 8.92
N TYR A 485 21.70 -11.26 8.24
CA TYR A 485 21.05 -11.15 6.94
C TYR A 485 19.81 -10.27 7.03
N ARG A 486 18.89 -10.55 7.98
CA ARG A 486 17.66 -9.78 8.19
C ARG A 486 17.93 -8.33 8.54
N LYS A 487 18.93 -8.06 9.38
CA LYS A 487 19.36 -6.70 9.74
C LYS A 487 19.77 -5.90 8.51
N TRP A 488 20.65 -6.44 7.69
CA TRP A 488 21.14 -5.74 6.50
C TRP A 488 20.09 -5.64 5.39
N ASP A 489 19.22 -6.62 5.29
CA ASP A 489 18.08 -6.57 4.37
C ASP A 489 17.10 -5.47 4.75
N SER A 490 16.76 -5.34 6.04
CA SER A 490 15.93 -4.23 6.54
C SER A 490 16.58 -2.86 6.28
N ALA A 491 17.86 -2.72 6.52
CA ALA A 491 18.59 -1.49 6.29
C ALA A 491 18.62 -1.07 4.82
N GLN A 492 18.89 -1.99 3.88
CA GLN A 492 18.89 -1.68 2.45
C GLN A 492 17.48 -1.38 1.93
N MET A 493 16.44 -2.05 2.44
CA MET A 493 15.04 -1.76 2.08
C MET A 493 14.59 -0.40 2.61
N ALA A 494 14.96 -0.06 3.85
CA ALA A 494 14.71 1.26 4.41
C ALA A 494 15.35 2.37 3.56
N THR A 495 16.61 2.18 3.14
CA THR A 495 17.31 3.13 2.29
C THR A 495 16.65 3.27 0.91
N LYS A 496 16.20 2.18 0.29
CA LYS A 496 15.42 2.22 -0.97
C LYS A 496 14.15 3.07 -0.81
N ARG A 497 13.43 2.89 0.30
CA ARG A 497 12.20 3.66 0.58
C ARG A 497 12.49 5.14 0.84
N ALA A 498 13.56 5.46 1.56
CA ALA A 498 14.00 6.82 1.82
C ALA A 498 14.29 7.59 0.53
N VAL A 499 15.07 6.99 -0.37
CA VAL A 499 15.42 7.59 -1.67
C VAL A 499 14.16 7.81 -2.54
N ASN A 500 13.26 6.84 -2.59
CA ASN A 500 12.02 6.97 -3.35
C ASN A 500 11.07 8.03 -2.74
N ALA A 501 11.16 8.28 -1.43
CA ALA A 501 10.36 9.30 -0.77
C ALA A 501 10.70 10.72 -1.26
N PHE A 502 11.92 11.01 -1.66
CA PHE A 502 12.33 12.33 -2.14
C PHE A 502 11.55 12.78 -3.38
N TYR A 503 11.43 11.91 -4.38
CA TYR A 503 10.57 12.19 -5.53
C TYR A 503 9.11 12.42 -5.12
N GLY A 504 8.60 11.62 -4.20
CA GLY A 504 7.23 11.74 -3.69
C GLY A 504 6.96 13.06 -2.95
N VAL A 505 7.98 13.67 -2.34
CA VAL A 505 7.89 15.02 -1.76
C VAL A 505 7.76 16.07 -2.85
N LEU A 506 8.65 16.03 -3.85
CA LEU A 506 8.68 17.01 -4.95
C LEU A 506 7.40 16.98 -5.78
N ALA A 507 6.91 15.79 -6.11
CA ALA A 507 5.72 15.58 -6.93
C ALA A 507 4.38 15.79 -6.17
N LYS A 508 4.42 16.14 -4.89
CA LYS A 508 3.23 16.43 -4.08
C LYS A 508 2.81 17.89 -4.25
N ASP A 509 1.93 18.11 -5.22
CA ASP A 509 1.34 19.43 -5.44
C ASP A 509 0.58 19.92 -4.19
N GLY A 510 0.77 21.19 -3.84
CA GLY A 510 0.20 21.76 -2.61
C GLY A 510 0.94 21.39 -1.32
N TYR A 511 2.18 20.98 -1.42
CA TYR A 511 3.04 20.71 -0.26
C TYR A 511 4.22 21.69 -0.22
N GLY A 512 4.56 22.22 0.96
CA GLY A 512 5.56 23.28 1.07
C GLY A 512 6.93 22.95 0.46
N TRP A 513 7.38 21.71 0.56
CA TRP A 513 8.60 21.19 -0.07
C TRP A 513 8.39 20.69 -1.51
N GLY A 514 7.13 20.70 -2.01
CA GLY A 514 6.80 20.27 -3.37
C GLY A 514 7.31 21.24 -4.41
N ASP A 515 7.84 20.73 -5.52
CA ASP A 515 8.29 21.53 -6.66
C ASP A 515 7.95 20.77 -7.96
N MET A 516 6.89 21.21 -8.63
CA MET A 516 6.39 20.54 -9.80
C MET A 516 7.33 20.63 -11.01
N GLU A 517 8.14 21.71 -11.11
CA GLU A 517 9.13 21.82 -12.19
C GLU A 517 10.26 20.80 -11.99
N MET A 518 10.74 20.65 -10.75
CA MET A 518 11.73 19.61 -10.42
C MET A 518 11.16 18.20 -10.66
N ALA A 519 9.92 17.94 -10.24
CA ALA A 519 9.27 16.65 -10.46
C ALA A 519 9.13 16.32 -11.96
N GLN A 520 8.75 17.31 -12.77
CA GLN A 520 8.66 17.18 -14.22
C GLN A 520 10.03 17.02 -14.88
N SER A 521 11.05 17.73 -14.40
CA SER A 521 12.43 17.59 -14.89
C SER A 521 12.96 16.16 -14.65
N ILE A 522 12.68 15.58 -13.49
CA ILE A 522 13.08 14.20 -13.17
C ILE A 522 12.42 13.21 -14.14
N THR A 523 11.10 13.31 -14.35
CA THR A 523 10.40 12.39 -15.25
C THR A 523 10.77 12.63 -16.73
N ALA A 524 11.04 13.86 -17.12
CA ALA A 524 11.53 14.19 -18.47
C ALA A 524 12.90 13.58 -18.74
N SER A 525 13.85 13.76 -17.81
CA SER A 525 15.19 13.15 -17.90
C SER A 525 15.12 11.62 -17.89
N ALA A 526 14.20 11.03 -17.14
CA ALA A 526 13.97 9.58 -17.15
C ALA A 526 13.44 9.10 -18.52
N ARG A 527 12.52 9.86 -19.15
CA ARG A 527 12.05 9.56 -20.50
C ARG A 527 13.15 9.71 -21.55
N GLU A 528 14.03 10.72 -21.39
CA GLU A 528 15.21 10.92 -22.22
C GLU A 528 16.15 9.71 -22.13
N ALA A 529 16.47 9.25 -20.90
CA ALA A 529 17.31 8.08 -20.68
C ALA A 529 16.76 6.82 -21.36
N MET A 530 15.47 6.54 -21.15
CA MET A 530 14.78 5.40 -21.74
C MET A 530 14.81 5.43 -23.28
N ARG A 531 14.52 6.61 -23.88
CA ARG A 531 14.53 6.79 -25.33
C ARG A 531 15.94 6.66 -25.90
N SER A 532 16.93 7.29 -25.29
CA SER A 532 18.32 7.26 -25.73
C SER A 532 18.88 5.82 -25.78
N VAL A 533 18.61 5.04 -24.73
CA VAL A 533 19.04 3.64 -24.68
C VAL A 533 18.30 2.79 -25.73
N ALA A 534 16.98 3.00 -25.91
CA ALA A 534 16.21 2.30 -26.92
C ALA A 534 16.71 2.62 -28.34
N PHE A 535 16.95 3.90 -28.67
CA PHE A 535 17.51 4.30 -29.96
C PHE A 535 18.91 3.75 -30.21
N LYS A 536 19.78 3.76 -29.17
CA LYS A 536 21.12 3.20 -29.30
C LYS A 536 21.10 1.69 -29.53
N ALA A 537 20.21 0.96 -28.86
CA ALA A 537 20.03 -0.47 -29.14
C ALA A 537 19.59 -0.73 -30.60
N ILE A 538 18.66 0.09 -31.13
CA ILE A 538 18.21 0.02 -32.53
C ILE A 538 19.37 0.35 -33.49
N GLU A 539 20.15 1.39 -33.21
CA GLU A 539 21.35 1.76 -34.00
C GLU A 539 22.37 0.63 -34.07
N LEU A 540 22.54 -0.10 -32.97
CA LEU A 540 23.41 -1.26 -32.90
C LEU A 540 22.83 -2.52 -33.59
N GLY A 541 21.64 -2.42 -34.18
CA GLY A 541 20.98 -3.49 -34.94
C GLY A 541 20.09 -4.41 -34.12
N TYR A 542 19.81 -4.07 -32.87
CA TYR A 542 18.91 -4.85 -32.01
C TYR A 542 17.45 -4.39 -32.18
N LYS A 543 16.53 -5.33 -31.94
CA LYS A 543 15.09 -5.04 -31.96
C LYS A 543 14.59 -4.77 -30.54
N VAL A 544 14.16 -3.53 -30.29
CA VAL A 544 13.48 -3.17 -29.03
C VAL A 544 12.01 -3.58 -29.13
N ILE A 545 11.58 -4.44 -28.21
CA ILE A 545 10.22 -5.00 -28.19
C ILE A 545 9.30 -4.17 -27.32
N TYR A 546 9.77 -3.70 -26.15
CA TYR A 546 8.97 -2.93 -25.23
C TYR A 546 9.84 -2.03 -24.34
N GLY A 547 9.24 -0.96 -23.82
CA GLY A 547 9.83 -0.08 -22.83
C GLY A 547 8.77 0.35 -21.82
N HIS A 548 9.08 0.22 -20.52
CA HIS A 548 8.14 0.51 -19.46
C HIS A 548 8.85 1.07 -18.22
N THR A 549 8.55 2.30 -17.88
CA THR A 549 9.05 3.06 -16.72
C THR A 549 10.57 3.18 -16.68
N ASP A 550 11.27 2.14 -16.29
CA ASP A 550 12.71 2.02 -16.04
C ASP A 550 13.36 0.83 -16.77
N SER A 551 12.55 -0.01 -17.42
CA SER A 551 13.04 -1.21 -18.09
C SER A 551 12.83 -1.17 -19.61
N ILE A 552 13.81 -1.67 -20.39
CA ILE A 552 13.68 -1.95 -21.82
C ILE A 552 13.82 -3.45 -22.09
N PHE A 553 13.05 -3.92 -23.05
CA PHE A 553 12.97 -5.32 -23.48
C PHE A 553 13.54 -5.41 -24.88
N VAL A 554 14.67 -6.07 -25.05
CA VAL A 554 15.41 -6.11 -26.30
C VAL A 554 15.61 -7.54 -26.74
N GLN A 555 15.35 -7.84 -28.02
CA GLN A 555 15.64 -9.15 -28.56
C GLN A 555 17.14 -9.29 -28.81
N VAL A 556 17.71 -10.34 -28.25
CA VAL A 556 19.16 -10.66 -28.29
C VAL A 556 19.38 -12.10 -28.78
N LYS A 557 20.61 -12.52 -28.96
CA LYS A 557 20.93 -13.90 -29.39
C LYS A 557 20.93 -14.88 -28.21
N ASP A 558 21.54 -14.47 -27.11
CA ASP A 558 21.68 -15.24 -25.87
C ASP A 558 22.06 -14.33 -24.70
N VAL A 559 22.31 -14.92 -23.52
CA VAL A 559 22.73 -14.20 -22.31
C VAL A 559 24.04 -13.44 -22.49
N ALA A 560 25.04 -14.03 -23.18
CA ALA A 560 26.33 -13.38 -23.39
C ALA A 560 26.21 -12.14 -24.30
N ASP A 561 25.37 -12.21 -25.32
CA ASP A 561 25.03 -11.06 -26.19
C ASP A 561 24.31 -9.96 -25.40
N ALA A 562 23.41 -10.34 -24.47
CA ALA A 562 22.76 -9.38 -23.56
C ALA A 562 23.76 -8.67 -22.64
N GLU A 563 24.70 -9.40 -22.04
CA GLU A 563 25.76 -8.82 -21.21
C GLU A 563 26.63 -7.85 -22.01
N ALA A 564 27.04 -8.22 -23.22
CA ALA A 564 27.81 -7.35 -24.12
C ALA A 564 27.03 -6.08 -24.49
N LEU A 565 25.74 -6.21 -24.83
CA LEU A 565 24.88 -5.08 -25.12
C LEU A 565 24.74 -4.16 -23.90
N CYS A 566 24.56 -4.71 -22.70
CA CYS A 566 24.46 -3.94 -21.48
C CYS A 566 25.68 -3.03 -21.26
N LEU A 567 26.90 -3.56 -21.50
CA LEU A 567 28.15 -2.80 -21.40
C LEU A 567 28.19 -1.64 -22.41
N LEU A 568 27.82 -1.87 -23.66
CA LEU A 568 27.79 -0.84 -24.71
C LEU A 568 26.77 0.26 -24.41
N LEU A 569 25.57 -0.13 -23.93
CA LEU A 569 24.54 0.83 -23.56
C LEU A 569 24.95 1.69 -22.35
N ASN A 570 25.62 1.09 -21.35
CA ASN A 570 26.17 1.81 -20.22
C ASN A 570 27.26 2.82 -20.63
N GLN A 571 28.18 2.40 -21.51
CA GLN A 571 29.21 3.33 -22.05
C GLN A 571 28.55 4.52 -22.76
N TYR A 572 27.56 4.27 -23.60
CA TYR A 572 26.84 5.33 -24.31
C TYR A 572 26.12 6.28 -23.35
N ILE A 573 25.32 5.74 -22.42
CA ILE A 573 24.48 6.55 -21.54
C ILE A 573 25.31 7.44 -20.58
N ARG A 574 26.45 6.93 -20.13
CA ARG A 574 27.35 7.64 -19.22
C ARG A 574 28.17 8.72 -19.93
N ASN A 575 28.70 8.41 -21.11
CA ASN A 575 29.64 9.28 -21.79
C ASN A 575 28.97 10.32 -22.70
N GLU A 576 27.83 9.99 -23.31
CA GLU A 576 27.23 10.82 -24.36
C GLU A 576 25.92 11.50 -23.92
N VAL A 577 25.17 10.94 -22.95
CA VAL A 577 23.84 11.44 -22.59
C VAL A 577 23.82 12.04 -21.17
N PHE A 578 24.34 11.31 -20.19
CA PHE A 578 24.32 11.68 -18.78
C PHE A 578 25.74 11.70 -18.17
N ASN A 579 25.95 10.93 -17.10
CA ASN A 579 27.24 10.79 -16.41
C ASN A 579 27.26 9.46 -15.61
N GLU A 580 28.31 9.26 -14.81
CA GLU A 580 28.53 8.05 -14.00
C GLU A 580 27.41 7.71 -12.99
N CYS A 581 26.50 8.66 -12.72
CA CYS A 581 25.38 8.43 -11.81
C CYS A 581 24.28 7.54 -12.42
N VAL A 582 24.31 7.30 -13.74
CA VAL A 582 23.28 6.54 -14.45
C VAL A 582 23.82 5.16 -14.83
N GLU A 583 23.14 4.12 -14.42
CA GLU A 583 23.54 2.74 -14.65
C GLU A 583 22.34 1.89 -15.11
N LEU A 584 22.59 1.04 -16.12
CA LEU A 584 21.65 0.05 -16.62
C LEU A 584 22.13 -1.34 -16.18
N GLU A 585 21.26 -2.12 -15.57
CA GLU A 585 21.53 -3.49 -15.13
C GLU A 585 20.86 -4.48 -16.08
N PHE A 586 21.52 -5.57 -16.47
CA PHE A 586 20.89 -6.71 -17.12
C PHE A 586 20.19 -7.53 -16.02
N GLU A 587 18.87 -7.46 -15.95
CA GLU A 587 18.09 -8.02 -14.85
C GLU A 587 17.60 -9.44 -15.15
N LYS A 588 17.08 -9.68 -16.37
CA LYS A 588 16.40 -10.93 -16.71
C LYS A 588 16.56 -11.27 -18.19
N TYR A 589 16.53 -12.57 -18.47
CA TYR A 589 16.43 -13.09 -19.84
C TYR A 589 15.24 -14.03 -19.94
N ALA A 590 14.37 -13.76 -20.89
CA ALA A 590 13.19 -14.56 -21.19
C ALA A 590 13.36 -15.31 -22.51
N LYS A 591 13.32 -16.66 -22.47
CA LYS A 591 13.29 -17.49 -23.67
C LYS A 591 12.11 -17.19 -24.57
N THR A 592 10.96 -16.91 -23.94
CA THR A 592 9.71 -16.54 -24.62
C THR A 592 9.09 -15.35 -23.92
N PHE A 593 8.50 -14.47 -24.72
CA PHE A 593 7.87 -13.23 -24.24
C PHE A 593 6.66 -12.91 -25.09
N PHE A 594 5.49 -12.94 -24.50
CA PHE A 594 4.25 -12.49 -25.12
C PHE A 594 3.91 -11.07 -24.65
N LEU A 595 3.76 -10.16 -25.61
CA LEU A 595 3.31 -8.77 -25.37
C LEU A 595 1.95 -8.54 -26.01
N SER A 596 0.96 -8.10 -25.23
CA SER A 596 -0.36 -7.81 -25.76
C SER A 596 -0.41 -6.44 -26.47
N LYS A 597 -1.45 -6.18 -27.26
CA LYS A 597 -1.75 -4.85 -27.83
C LYS A 597 -1.99 -3.78 -26.75
N LYS A 598 -2.27 -4.17 -25.51
CA LYS A 598 -2.51 -3.25 -24.40
C LYS A 598 -1.25 -3.07 -23.56
N LYS A 599 -0.89 -1.80 -23.28
CA LYS A 599 0.24 -1.45 -22.41
C LYS A 599 0.22 -2.21 -21.08
N ASN A 600 1.39 -2.58 -20.57
CA ASN A 600 1.60 -3.24 -19.26
C ASN A 600 0.93 -4.61 -19.12
N ARG A 601 0.74 -5.34 -20.23
CA ARG A 601 0.21 -6.71 -20.23
C ARG A 601 1.09 -7.64 -21.05
N TYR A 602 1.90 -8.41 -20.34
CA TYR A 602 2.86 -9.35 -20.93
C TYR A 602 3.11 -10.56 -20.03
N CYS A 603 3.62 -11.63 -20.59
CA CYS A 603 4.06 -12.85 -19.87
C CYS A 603 5.17 -13.57 -20.65
N GLY A 604 5.82 -14.53 -19.99
CA GLY A 604 6.85 -15.35 -20.62
C GLY A 604 7.49 -16.34 -19.67
N TYR A 605 8.56 -16.98 -20.12
CA TYR A 605 9.39 -17.88 -19.33
C TYR A 605 10.80 -17.33 -19.18
N LEU A 606 11.23 -17.08 -17.95
CA LEU A 606 12.59 -16.66 -17.61
C LEU A 606 13.49 -17.87 -17.50
N SER A 607 14.70 -17.75 -18.02
CA SER A 607 15.76 -18.80 -17.86
C SER A 607 17.05 -18.26 -17.28
N TRP A 608 17.13 -16.94 -17.05
CA TRP A 608 18.24 -16.31 -16.35
C TRP A 608 17.72 -15.07 -15.59
N LYS A 609 18.27 -14.85 -14.39
CA LYS A 609 17.85 -13.75 -13.52
C LYS A 609 18.95 -13.41 -12.53
N ASP A 610 19.23 -12.10 -12.34
CA ASP A 610 20.16 -11.56 -11.32
C ASP A 610 21.56 -12.24 -11.30
N GLY A 611 22.08 -12.65 -12.45
CA GLY A 611 23.41 -13.25 -12.58
C GLY A 611 23.44 -14.78 -12.64
N GLU A 612 22.28 -15.45 -12.54
CA GLU A 612 22.20 -16.91 -12.47
C GLU A 612 21.21 -17.50 -13.48
N TYR A 613 21.55 -18.68 -14.02
CA TYR A 613 20.59 -19.48 -14.78
C TYR A 613 19.58 -20.11 -13.82
N ILE A 614 18.30 -20.01 -14.17
CA ILE A 614 17.20 -20.58 -13.40
C ILE A 614 16.41 -21.58 -14.25
N ASP A 615 15.70 -22.50 -13.58
CA ASP A 615 14.69 -23.30 -14.25
C ASP A 615 13.56 -22.38 -14.77
N ASP A 616 12.99 -22.74 -15.93
CA ASP A 616 12.03 -21.89 -16.63
C ASP A 616 10.89 -21.38 -15.73
N GLU A 617 11.04 -20.17 -15.18
CA GLU A 617 10.07 -19.52 -14.29
C GLU A 617 9.04 -18.76 -15.11
N PHE A 618 7.74 -19.12 -14.98
CA PHE A 618 6.66 -18.38 -15.61
C PHE A 618 6.38 -17.05 -14.89
N PHE A 619 6.47 -15.95 -15.62
CA PHE A 619 6.11 -14.62 -15.13
C PHE A 619 4.97 -14.00 -15.92
N VAL A 620 4.16 -13.16 -15.27
CA VAL A 620 3.03 -12.46 -15.89
C VAL A 620 2.80 -11.09 -15.25
N MET A 621 2.48 -10.10 -16.08
CA MET A 621 2.19 -8.73 -15.66
C MET A 621 0.86 -8.24 -16.23
N GLY A 622 0.07 -7.55 -15.40
CA GLY A 622 -1.10 -6.74 -15.79
C GLY A 622 -2.36 -7.50 -16.23
N PHE A 623 -2.33 -8.83 -16.35
CA PHE A 623 -3.51 -9.64 -16.70
C PHE A 623 -4.48 -9.79 -15.52
N GLU A 624 -5.74 -10.11 -15.85
CA GLU A 624 -6.85 -10.08 -14.89
C GLU A 624 -6.79 -11.18 -13.83
N MET A 625 -6.07 -12.28 -14.09
CA MET A 625 -5.83 -13.36 -13.12
C MET A 625 -5.27 -12.85 -11.78
N LYS A 626 -4.66 -11.67 -11.75
CA LYS A 626 -4.14 -11.03 -10.52
C LYS A 626 -5.18 -10.19 -9.76
N LYS A 627 -6.41 -10.00 -10.30
CA LYS A 627 -7.45 -9.20 -9.65
C LYS A 627 -8.19 -10.00 -8.57
N SER A 628 -8.49 -9.35 -7.45
CA SER A 628 -9.17 -9.97 -6.29
C SER A 628 -10.60 -10.42 -6.59
N ASN A 629 -11.31 -9.69 -7.44
CA ASN A 629 -12.73 -9.90 -7.72
C ASN A 629 -13.03 -10.85 -8.91
N GLU A 630 -12.01 -11.52 -9.44
CA GLU A 630 -12.20 -12.51 -10.51
C GLU A 630 -12.45 -13.90 -9.92
N THR A 631 -13.24 -14.70 -10.63
CA THR A 631 -13.57 -16.08 -10.24
C THR A 631 -12.35 -16.99 -10.28
N LYS A 632 -12.37 -18.08 -9.51
CA LYS A 632 -11.28 -19.05 -9.48
C LYS A 632 -11.08 -19.71 -10.85
N VAL A 633 -12.18 -20.07 -11.52
CA VAL A 633 -12.15 -20.62 -12.89
C VAL A 633 -11.49 -19.64 -13.85
N ALA A 634 -11.89 -18.37 -13.87
CA ALA A 634 -11.29 -17.37 -14.77
C ALA A 634 -9.79 -17.17 -14.54
N LYS A 635 -9.35 -17.17 -13.27
CA LYS A 635 -7.92 -17.03 -12.93
C LYS A 635 -7.10 -18.21 -13.42
N THR A 636 -7.57 -19.43 -13.12
CA THR A 636 -6.87 -20.66 -13.54
C THR A 636 -6.86 -20.78 -15.05
N PHE A 637 -7.99 -20.54 -15.69
CA PHE A 637 -8.13 -20.58 -17.14
C PHE A 637 -7.18 -19.58 -17.83
N GLN A 638 -7.23 -18.29 -17.43
CA GLN A 638 -6.37 -17.27 -18.05
C GLN A 638 -4.88 -17.56 -17.83
N LYS A 639 -4.50 -18.07 -16.63
CA LYS A 639 -3.12 -18.49 -16.35
C LYS A 639 -2.68 -19.60 -17.29
N THR A 640 -3.50 -20.65 -17.45
CA THR A 640 -3.18 -21.80 -18.33
C THR A 640 -3.06 -21.35 -19.79
N VAL A 641 -3.99 -20.52 -20.29
CA VAL A 641 -3.91 -19.98 -21.65
C VAL A 641 -2.62 -19.17 -21.86
N LEU A 642 -2.25 -18.29 -20.93
CA LEU A 642 -1.01 -17.51 -21.03
C LEU A 642 0.23 -18.41 -21.00
N GLN A 643 0.23 -19.46 -20.19
CA GLN A 643 1.31 -20.47 -20.18
C GLN A 643 1.39 -21.24 -21.51
N MET A 644 0.25 -21.62 -22.09
CA MET A 644 0.21 -22.28 -23.41
C MET A 644 0.77 -21.37 -24.50
N VAL A 645 0.37 -20.10 -24.53
CA VAL A 645 0.90 -19.09 -25.47
C VAL A 645 2.41 -18.89 -25.27
N ALA A 646 2.86 -18.69 -24.03
CA ALA A 646 4.28 -18.55 -23.74
C ALA A 646 5.09 -19.81 -24.07
N SER A 647 4.48 -20.99 -24.07
CA SER A 647 5.06 -22.26 -24.53
C SER A 647 4.96 -22.47 -26.04
N SER A 648 4.55 -21.43 -26.81
CA SER A 648 4.40 -21.49 -28.26
C SER A 648 3.39 -22.55 -28.75
N LYS A 649 2.34 -22.81 -27.98
CA LYS A 649 1.24 -23.69 -28.42
C LYS A 649 0.45 -23.05 -29.56
N SER A 650 -0.08 -23.88 -30.45
CA SER A 650 -0.85 -23.42 -31.60
C SER A 650 -2.21 -22.82 -31.22
N GLU A 651 -2.81 -22.04 -32.10
CA GLU A 651 -4.18 -21.53 -31.97
C GLU A 651 -5.17 -22.67 -31.70
N GLU A 652 -5.06 -23.78 -32.44
CA GLU A 652 -5.95 -24.94 -32.32
C GLU A 652 -5.86 -25.55 -30.90
N GLU A 653 -4.66 -25.80 -30.36
CA GLU A 653 -4.47 -26.35 -29.03
C GLU A 653 -5.10 -25.48 -27.93
N VAL A 654 -4.88 -24.16 -28.03
CA VAL A 654 -5.43 -23.18 -27.05
C VAL A 654 -6.94 -23.05 -27.18
N THR A 655 -7.44 -23.02 -28.42
CA THR A 655 -8.88 -22.92 -28.68
C THR A 655 -9.63 -24.19 -28.25
N ASP A 656 -9.06 -25.36 -28.43
CA ASP A 656 -9.64 -26.62 -27.99
C ASP A 656 -9.74 -26.69 -26.47
N TYR A 657 -8.69 -26.25 -25.76
CA TYR A 657 -8.74 -26.13 -24.30
C TYR A 657 -9.83 -25.15 -23.85
N ALA A 658 -9.88 -23.95 -24.43
CA ALA A 658 -10.90 -22.94 -24.13
C ALA A 658 -12.31 -23.41 -24.43
N ARG A 659 -12.53 -24.09 -25.58
CA ARG A 659 -13.81 -24.63 -26.02
C ARG A 659 -14.31 -25.77 -25.11
N LYS A 660 -13.39 -26.62 -24.64
CA LYS A 660 -13.72 -27.69 -23.69
C LYS A 660 -14.30 -27.09 -22.40
N LEU A 661 -13.58 -26.17 -21.76
CA LEU A 661 -14.04 -25.54 -20.52
C LEU A 661 -15.31 -24.70 -20.72
N TYR A 662 -15.43 -24.00 -21.85
CA TYR A 662 -16.65 -23.28 -22.24
C TYR A 662 -17.88 -24.19 -22.27
N LYS A 663 -17.74 -25.39 -22.85
CA LYS A 663 -18.80 -26.40 -22.89
C LYS A 663 -19.14 -26.98 -21.52
N GLU A 664 -18.16 -27.22 -20.67
CA GLU A 664 -18.35 -27.69 -19.29
C GLU A 664 -19.16 -26.66 -18.48
N ILE A 665 -18.83 -25.37 -18.59
CA ILE A 665 -19.58 -24.30 -17.91
C ILE A 665 -21.00 -24.19 -18.41
N ILE A 666 -21.25 -24.23 -19.74
CA ILE A 666 -22.62 -24.17 -20.30
C ILE A 666 -23.49 -25.29 -19.78
N LYS A 667 -22.93 -26.48 -19.61
CA LYS A 667 -23.67 -27.65 -19.09
C LYS A 667 -23.91 -27.57 -17.57
N GLY A 668 -23.22 -26.70 -16.87
CA GLY A 668 -23.22 -26.64 -15.42
C GLY A 668 -22.37 -27.73 -14.76
N ASP A 669 -21.43 -28.34 -15.53
CA ASP A 669 -20.53 -29.41 -15.06
C ASP A 669 -19.30 -28.85 -14.28
N VAL A 670 -19.43 -27.65 -13.68
CA VAL A 670 -18.41 -26.99 -12.87
C VAL A 670 -18.96 -26.67 -11.48
N ASP A 671 -18.09 -26.66 -10.48
CA ASP A 671 -18.51 -26.23 -9.14
C ASP A 671 -18.95 -24.75 -9.21
N PHE A 672 -20.20 -24.51 -8.83
CA PHE A 672 -20.76 -23.15 -8.83
C PHE A 672 -19.94 -22.19 -7.96
N LYS A 673 -19.37 -22.64 -6.85
CA LYS A 673 -18.50 -21.84 -5.98
C LYS A 673 -17.24 -21.32 -6.69
N GLU A 674 -16.79 -21.95 -7.75
CA GLU A 674 -15.63 -21.53 -8.53
C GLU A 674 -15.95 -20.47 -9.60
N VAL A 675 -17.25 -20.31 -9.97
CA VAL A 675 -17.71 -19.34 -10.99
C VAL A 675 -18.52 -18.17 -10.43
N ILE A 676 -18.87 -18.19 -9.14
CA ILE A 676 -19.54 -17.09 -8.46
C ILE A 676 -18.54 -15.99 -8.09
N LYS A 677 -18.98 -14.73 -8.21
CA LYS A 677 -18.17 -13.58 -7.84
C LYS A 677 -18.49 -13.12 -6.42
N ARG A 678 -17.46 -12.71 -5.67
CA ARG A 678 -17.59 -12.09 -4.35
C ARG A 678 -17.18 -10.61 -4.44
N SER A 679 -17.94 -9.75 -3.78
CA SER A 679 -17.65 -8.33 -3.68
C SER A 679 -18.02 -7.79 -2.30
N ARG A 680 -17.68 -6.54 -2.04
CA ARG A 680 -18.06 -5.81 -0.82
C ARG A 680 -18.75 -4.51 -1.19
N LEU A 681 -19.85 -4.18 -0.53
CA LEU A 681 -20.52 -2.89 -0.70
C LEU A 681 -19.72 -1.82 0.05
N ARG A 682 -19.10 -0.91 -0.68
CA ARG A 682 -18.14 0.06 -0.11
C ARG A 682 -18.74 1.42 0.19
N THR A 683 -19.79 1.78 -0.53
CA THR A 683 -20.47 3.09 -0.41
C THR A 683 -21.98 2.87 -0.42
N PRO A 684 -22.77 3.79 0.13
CA PRO A 684 -24.23 3.74 0.00
C PRO A 684 -24.67 3.62 -1.46
N LEU A 685 -25.77 2.91 -1.71
CA LEU A 685 -26.26 2.65 -3.08
C LEU A 685 -26.54 3.95 -3.85
N GLU A 686 -26.96 5.00 -3.17
CA GLU A 686 -27.29 6.33 -3.72
C GLU A 686 -26.04 7.09 -4.22
N GLU A 687 -24.86 6.75 -3.74
CA GLU A 687 -23.60 7.41 -4.12
C GLU A 687 -22.95 6.78 -5.36
N TYR A 688 -23.44 5.64 -5.84
CA TYR A 688 -22.90 5.02 -7.04
C TYR A 688 -23.32 5.77 -8.30
N LYS A 689 -22.35 6.31 -9.04
CA LYS A 689 -22.57 6.98 -10.33
C LYS A 689 -23.11 6.06 -11.43
N SER A 690 -22.92 4.76 -11.27
CA SER A 690 -23.36 3.74 -12.22
C SER A 690 -23.66 2.45 -11.46
N ILE A 691 -24.85 1.92 -11.63
CA ILE A 691 -25.27 0.65 -11.05
C ILE A 691 -25.16 -0.42 -12.12
N ALA A 692 -24.23 -1.38 -11.92
CA ALA A 692 -23.97 -2.49 -12.81
C ALA A 692 -23.46 -3.71 -12.04
N GLY A 693 -23.61 -4.92 -12.61
CA GLY A 693 -23.09 -6.15 -12.04
C GLY A 693 -23.59 -6.42 -10.62
N GLY A 694 -22.65 -6.67 -9.69
CA GLY A 694 -22.99 -7.02 -8.31
C GLY A 694 -23.82 -5.94 -7.58
N VAL A 695 -23.53 -4.65 -7.83
CA VAL A 695 -24.29 -3.54 -7.19
C VAL A 695 -25.75 -3.50 -7.65
N ALA A 696 -26.01 -3.81 -8.93
CA ALA A 696 -27.37 -3.97 -9.44
C ALA A 696 -28.09 -5.15 -8.77
N GLY A 697 -27.36 -6.24 -8.52
CA GLY A 697 -27.87 -7.38 -7.76
C GLY A 697 -28.20 -7.03 -6.30
N VAL A 698 -27.37 -6.22 -5.63
CA VAL A 698 -27.62 -5.74 -4.25
C VAL A 698 -28.88 -4.86 -4.21
N LEU A 699 -28.98 -3.90 -5.13
CA LEU A 699 -30.15 -3.03 -5.20
C LEU A 699 -31.45 -3.87 -5.31
N PHE A 700 -31.47 -4.79 -6.26
CA PHE A 700 -32.63 -5.67 -6.47
C PHE A 700 -32.93 -6.54 -5.24
N TYR A 701 -31.90 -7.15 -4.63
CA TYR A 701 -32.02 -7.99 -3.45
C TYR A 701 -32.66 -7.24 -2.26
N ASN A 702 -32.19 -6.01 -1.98
CA ASN A 702 -32.71 -5.17 -0.91
C ASN A 702 -34.13 -4.66 -1.22
N GLU A 703 -34.41 -4.17 -2.44
CA GLU A 703 -35.72 -3.64 -2.84
C GLU A 703 -36.82 -4.70 -2.83
N GLN A 704 -36.48 -5.95 -3.16
CA GLN A 704 -37.48 -7.03 -3.16
C GLN A 704 -37.68 -7.67 -1.77
N GLY A 705 -36.95 -7.19 -0.74
CA GLY A 705 -37.06 -7.73 0.62
C GLY A 705 -36.59 -9.17 0.76
N ILE A 706 -35.72 -9.64 -0.14
CA ILE A 706 -35.12 -10.99 -0.05
C ILE A 706 -34.19 -11.04 1.17
N GLY A 707 -33.47 -9.95 1.42
CA GLY A 707 -32.62 -9.71 2.57
C GLY A 707 -32.05 -8.31 2.51
N GLU A 708 -31.07 -7.98 3.34
CA GLU A 708 -30.46 -6.67 3.42
C GLU A 708 -28.93 -6.78 3.37
N ILE A 709 -28.30 -6.08 2.42
CA ILE A 709 -26.86 -5.93 2.27
C ILE A 709 -26.54 -4.46 2.50
N GLU A 710 -25.80 -4.17 3.57
CA GLU A 710 -25.41 -2.83 4.01
C GLU A 710 -23.98 -2.47 3.59
N VAL A 711 -23.63 -1.18 3.75
CA VAL A 711 -22.26 -0.70 3.53
C VAL A 711 -21.31 -1.40 4.50
N GLY A 712 -20.30 -2.05 3.94
CA GLY A 712 -19.36 -2.85 4.71
C GLY A 712 -19.55 -4.36 4.55
N ASP A 713 -20.74 -4.81 4.15
CA ASP A 713 -21.02 -6.23 3.95
C ASP A 713 -20.31 -6.80 2.72
N SER A 714 -19.87 -8.05 2.85
CA SER A 714 -19.45 -8.89 1.72
C SER A 714 -20.64 -9.64 1.18
N TYR A 715 -20.74 -9.77 -0.12
CA TYR A 715 -21.83 -10.47 -0.78
C TYR A 715 -21.31 -11.27 -1.98
N TYR A 716 -22.05 -12.33 -2.31
CA TYR A 716 -21.89 -13.08 -3.55
C TYR A 716 -22.84 -12.53 -4.61
N PHE A 717 -22.45 -12.62 -5.88
CA PHE A 717 -23.34 -12.28 -6.98
C PHE A 717 -23.03 -13.07 -8.24
N TYR A 718 -24.07 -13.31 -9.02
CA TYR A 718 -23.98 -14.04 -10.29
C TYR A 718 -24.99 -13.54 -11.33
N THR A 719 -24.80 -13.97 -12.57
CA THR A 719 -25.72 -13.64 -13.67
C THR A 719 -26.90 -14.62 -13.70
N VAL A 720 -28.12 -14.08 -13.79
CA VAL A 720 -29.37 -14.85 -13.78
C VAL A 720 -29.93 -15.04 -15.17
N ASN A 721 -30.57 -16.18 -15.38
CA ASN A 721 -31.45 -16.35 -16.53
C ASN A 721 -32.82 -15.70 -16.26
N ASN A 722 -32.95 -14.44 -16.69
CA ASN A 722 -34.13 -13.60 -16.42
C ASN A 722 -35.46 -14.26 -16.79
N LYS A 723 -35.48 -15.06 -17.88
CA LYS A 723 -36.70 -15.76 -18.35
C LYS A 723 -37.18 -16.83 -17.39
N LEU A 724 -36.30 -17.33 -16.52
CA LEU A 724 -36.58 -18.47 -15.62
C LEU A 724 -36.75 -18.03 -14.15
N ILE A 725 -36.70 -16.71 -13.83
CA ILE A 725 -36.95 -16.21 -12.48
C ILE A 725 -38.34 -16.61 -11.98
N LYS A 726 -38.41 -17.11 -10.74
CA LYS A 726 -39.62 -17.60 -10.08
C LYS A 726 -39.96 -16.74 -8.87
N GLY A 727 -41.24 -16.37 -8.72
CA GLY A 727 -41.72 -15.67 -7.51
C GLY A 727 -41.36 -14.21 -7.37
N TYR A 728 -40.54 -13.68 -8.28
CA TYR A 728 -40.06 -12.28 -8.24
C TYR A 728 -40.24 -11.60 -9.62
N PRO A 729 -40.27 -10.24 -9.66
CA PRO A 729 -40.33 -9.51 -10.90
C PRO A 729 -39.06 -9.72 -11.74
N ARG A 730 -39.21 -9.77 -13.07
CA ARG A 730 -38.09 -9.89 -14.01
C ARG A 730 -37.49 -8.56 -14.42
N ARG A 731 -38.12 -7.46 -13.98
CA ARG A 731 -37.68 -6.08 -14.22
C ARG A 731 -37.83 -5.25 -12.95
N TYR A 732 -36.97 -4.28 -12.80
CA TYR A 732 -37.04 -3.31 -11.72
C TYR A 732 -36.83 -1.90 -12.28
N GLU A 733 -37.30 -0.90 -11.55
CA GLU A 733 -37.12 0.51 -11.91
C GLU A 733 -35.96 1.10 -11.12
N PHE A 734 -35.09 1.81 -11.82
CA PHE A 734 -34.00 2.57 -11.18
C PHE A 734 -33.83 3.90 -11.90
N GLU A 735 -33.93 5.01 -11.16
CA GLU A 735 -33.84 6.39 -11.67
C GLU A 735 -34.81 6.65 -12.85
N GLY A 736 -36.03 6.16 -12.75
CA GLY A 736 -37.04 6.31 -13.81
C GLY A 736 -36.80 5.44 -15.05
N ARG A 737 -35.87 4.47 -15.00
CA ARG A 737 -35.59 3.53 -16.10
C ARG A 737 -35.90 2.10 -15.69
N ILE A 738 -36.65 1.43 -16.54
CA ILE A 738 -36.92 -0.02 -16.38
C ILE A 738 -35.70 -0.81 -16.87
N ARG A 739 -35.22 -1.72 -16.03
CA ARG A 739 -34.09 -2.61 -16.30
C ARG A 739 -34.47 -4.06 -16.11
N ASP A 740 -33.90 -4.95 -16.91
CA ASP A 740 -34.03 -6.38 -16.72
C ASP A 740 -33.15 -6.85 -15.53
N VAL A 741 -33.59 -7.87 -14.80
CA VAL A 741 -32.83 -8.48 -13.70
C VAL A 741 -31.77 -9.42 -14.30
N ASP A 742 -30.57 -8.89 -14.47
CA ASP A 742 -29.42 -9.59 -15.06
C ASP A 742 -28.51 -10.23 -14.01
N TYR A 743 -28.55 -9.69 -12.78
CA TYR A 743 -27.71 -10.12 -11.65
C TYR A 743 -28.55 -10.24 -10.40
N ILE A 744 -28.21 -11.19 -9.56
CA ILE A 744 -28.67 -11.29 -8.18
C ILE A 744 -27.46 -11.25 -7.24
N ALA A 745 -27.59 -10.56 -6.11
CA ALA A 745 -26.66 -10.62 -5.00
C ALA A 745 -27.30 -11.38 -3.82
N CYS A 746 -26.49 -11.92 -2.93
CA CYS A 746 -26.94 -12.62 -1.72
C CYS A 746 -25.84 -12.65 -0.66
N LYS A 747 -26.20 -12.78 0.60
CA LYS A 747 -25.28 -13.13 1.68
C LYS A 747 -24.97 -14.63 1.67
N LYS A 748 -25.99 -15.45 1.44
CA LYS A 748 -25.89 -16.92 1.27
C LYS A 748 -26.50 -17.33 -0.06
N ILE A 749 -25.82 -18.22 -0.76
CA ILE A 749 -26.22 -18.67 -2.11
C ILE A 749 -27.57 -19.40 -2.05
N ASP A 750 -27.77 -20.21 -1.03
CA ASP A 750 -28.99 -21.05 -0.87
C ASP A 750 -30.26 -20.20 -0.72
N GLU A 751 -30.15 -18.93 -0.32
CA GLU A 751 -31.29 -18.00 -0.20
C GLU A 751 -31.93 -17.65 -1.56
N VAL A 752 -31.19 -17.74 -2.64
CA VAL A 752 -31.60 -17.17 -3.94
C VAL A 752 -31.59 -18.20 -5.09
N ILE A 753 -30.83 -19.30 -4.96
CA ILE A 753 -30.48 -20.18 -6.09
C ILE A 753 -31.75 -20.84 -6.73
N ASP A 754 -32.75 -21.20 -5.94
CA ASP A 754 -33.97 -21.84 -6.42
C ASP A 754 -34.89 -20.88 -7.19
N ASN A 755 -34.86 -19.60 -6.86
CA ASN A 755 -35.71 -18.56 -7.44
C ASN A 755 -35.03 -17.82 -8.60
N PHE A 756 -33.70 -17.80 -8.61
CA PHE A 756 -32.90 -17.09 -9.59
C PHE A 756 -31.92 -18.03 -10.33
N PRO A 757 -32.40 -18.80 -11.31
CA PRO A 757 -31.59 -19.74 -12.04
C PRO A 757 -30.42 -19.11 -12.74
N ILE A 758 -29.28 -19.79 -12.69
CA ILE A 758 -27.98 -19.31 -13.22
C ILE A 758 -28.06 -19.20 -14.75
N ASN A 759 -27.46 -18.13 -15.28
CA ASN A 759 -27.23 -17.98 -16.70
C ASN A 759 -25.83 -18.50 -17.07
N TRP A 760 -25.73 -19.81 -17.28
CA TRP A 760 -24.49 -20.51 -17.60
C TRP A 760 -23.83 -20.01 -18.90
N GLU A 761 -24.62 -19.68 -19.93
CA GLU A 761 -24.09 -19.12 -21.17
C GLU A 761 -23.37 -17.78 -20.93
N ARG A 762 -24.01 -16.90 -20.14
CA ARG A 762 -23.42 -15.60 -19.81
C ARG A 762 -22.21 -15.71 -18.90
N ILE A 763 -22.17 -16.71 -18.02
CA ILE A 763 -20.98 -17.05 -17.22
C ILE A 763 -19.86 -17.53 -18.14
N ALA A 764 -20.11 -18.49 -19.02
CA ALA A 764 -19.12 -19.01 -19.96
C ALA A 764 -18.53 -17.89 -20.83
N GLU A 765 -19.38 -17.00 -21.35
CA GLU A 765 -18.95 -15.83 -22.13
C GLU A 765 -18.07 -14.90 -21.30
N SER A 766 -18.45 -14.61 -20.04
CA SER A 766 -17.73 -13.72 -19.14
C SER A 766 -16.39 -14.29 -18.67
N GLU A 767 -16.38 -15.57 -18.28
CA GLU A 767 -15.24 -16.19 -17.59
C GLU A 767 -14.24 -16.86 -18.57
N ILE A 768 -14.66 -17.11 -19.81
CA ILE A 768 -13.82 -17.72 -20.85
C ILE A 768 -13.54 -16.73 -21.99
N VAL A 769 -14.56 -16.39 -22.80
CA VAL A 769 -14.34 -15.64 -24.05
C VAL A 769 -13.76 -14.25 -23.76
N LYS A 770 -14.36 -13.50 -22.83
CA LYS A 770 -13.87 -12.15 -22.48
C LYS A 770 -12.49 -12.14 -21.85
N LYS A 771 -12.08 -13.25 -21.17
CA LYS A 771 -10.78 -13.32 -20.51
C LYS A 771 -9.61 -13.52 -21.47
N VAL A 772 -9.86 -14.09 -22.63
CA VAL A 772 -8.83 -14.31 -23.65
C VAL A 772 -8.93 -13.38 -24.85
N ASN A 773 -9.96 -12.54 -24.91
CA ASN A 773 -10.17 -11.64 -26.05
C ASN A 773 -8.90 -10.83 -26.41
N LEU A 774 -8.24 -10.21 -25.43
CA LEU A 774 -7.02 -9.45 -25.66
C LEU A 774 -5.85 -10.34 -26.15
N ILE A 775 -5.78 -11.59 -25.71
CA ILE A 775 -4.72 -12.53 -26.11
C ILE A 775 -4.92 -12.90 -27.56
N TYR A 776 -6.15 -13.31 -27.94
CA TYR A 776 -6.54 -13.68 -29.29
C TYR A 776 -6.36 -12.50 -30.26
N ASP A 777 -6.85 -11.31 -29.87
CA ASP A 777 -6.65 -10.09 -30.65
C ASP A 777 -5.16 -9.76 -30.87
N SER A 778 -4.30 -10.01 -29.88
CA SER A 778 -2.87 -9.75 -29.98
C SER A 778 -2.09 -10.78 -30.81
N LEU A 779 -2.67 -11.95 -31.08
CA LEU A 779 -2.11 -13.03 -31.89
C LEU A 779 -2.80 -13.18 -33.25
N ASP A 780 -3.80 -12.32 -33.53
CA ASP A 780 -4.67 -12.37 -34.71
C ASP A 780 -5.39 -13.73 -34.84
N TRP A 781 -5.78 -14.32 -33.69
CA TRP A 781 -6.53 -15.59 -33.59
C TRP A 781 -8.04 -15.38 -33.65
N ASN A 782 -8.78 -16.42 -34.09
CA ASN A 782 -10.24 -16.36 -34.25
C ASN A 782 -10.97 -16.67 -32.92
N LEU A 783 -11.37 -15.65 -32.18
CA LEU A 783 -12.08 -15.77 -30.91
C LEU A 783 -13.43 -16.53 -31.04
N ASN A 784 -14.13 -16.39 -32.18
CA ASN A 784 -15.46 -16.97 -32.36
C ASN A 784 -15.46 -18.52 -32.34
N GLU A 785 -14.34 -19.14 -32.59
CA GLU A 785 -14.21 -20.59 -32.55
C GLU A 785 -14.38 -21.20 -31.16
N ILE A 786 -14.20 -20.43 -30.10
CA ILE A 786 -14.40 -20.88 -28.71
C ILE A 786 -15.88 -21.18 -28.46
N SER A 787 -16.78 -20.33 -28.91
CA SER A 787 -18.22 -20.43 -28.66
C SER A 787 -18.97 -21.32 -29.66
N GLN A 788 -18.30 -21.75 -30.76
CA GLN A 788 -18.92 -22.63 -31.73
C GLN A 788 -19.13 -24.03 -31.15
N THR A 789 -20.40 -24.39 -30.92
CA THR A 789 -20.83 -25.67 -30.30
C THR A 789 -20.95 -26.84 -31.26
N GLY A 790 -20.63 -26.66 -32.55
CA GLY A 790 -20.63 -27.71 -33.54
C GLY A 790 -19.77 -27.36 -34.76
N LYS A 791 -18.85 -28.22 -35.17
CA LYS A 791 -18.34 -28.20 -36.54
C LYS A 791 -19.56 -28.46 -37.44
N GLN A 792 -19.98 -27.45 -38.17
CA GLN A 792 -20.70 -27.72 -39.43
C GLN A 792 -19.64 -28.35 -40.33
N LEU A 793 -19.61 -29.71 -40.34
CA LEU A 793 -18.84 -30.47 -41.34
C LEU A 793 -19.28 -29.91 -42.70
N SER A 794 -18.36 -29.31 -43.45
CA SER A 794 -18.64 -28.84 -44.79
C SER A 794 -19.09 -30.06 -45.58
N LEU A 795 -20.17 -29.91 -46.39
CA LEU A 795 -20.65 -30.94 -47.29
C LEU A 795 -19.55 -31.50 -48.22
N SER A 796 -18.35 -30.91 -48.25
CA SER A 796 -17.17 -31.36 -49.02
C SER A 796 -16.40 -32.52 -48.37
N GLU A 797 -16.68 -32.91 -47.12
CA GLU A 797 -16.05 -34.09 -46.48
C GLU A 797 -16.89 -35.39 -46.64
N TRP A 798 -17.99 -35.33 -47.41
CA TRP A 798 -18.86 -36.46 -47.71
C TRP A 798 -18.75 -36.94 -49.19
N TRP A 799 -17.76 -36.42 -49.94
CA TRP A 799 -17.53 -36.90 -51.34
C TRP A 799 -16.05 -37.30 -51.52
#